data_998dd7c526128fe0a1649451c59c37fc
#
_entry.id   998dd7c526128fe0a1649451c59c37fc
#
_cell.length_a   1.000
_cell.length_b   1.000
_cell.length_c   1.000
_cell.angle_alpha   90.00
_cell.angle_beta   90.00
_cell.angle_gamma   90.00
#
_symmetry.space_group_name_H-M   'P 1'
#
loop_
_entity.id
_entity.type
_entity.pdbx_description
1 polymer ?
#
loop_
_entity_poly.entity_id
_entity_poly.type
_entity_poly.pdbx_seq_one_letter_code
_entity_poly.pdbx_strand_id
1 'polypeptide(L)'
;MNINQRLAEELKIELWQVKAAVKLIDEGNTIPFISRYRKEVTGSLNDEVLRKLSERLTYLRNLEDKKKQVLASIEEQGKLTDELREKIQAAETLVVVEDLYRPYRPKRRTRATIAKEKGLEPLANTILLQMTKKTLEEEASAYIDPEKEVNTWQEALQGAGDILAETISDDANYRIRIRSLTQKEGKIVTEAKDEKAASVYEMYYQYEEPVAKMAGYRVLAINRGEKEKFLTVKLEAPEDRILGYLRKQIMVRENPQTSEFLEKVIEDSYRRLIAPAVEREIRNALTEQAEDGAIQVFGKNLEQLLMQPPIAGQVVLGWDPAFRTGCKLAVADATGKVLDTTVIYPTAPTNEKKIQAAKEKLKEWIRKYHITLFSVGNGTASRESEQVIVELFHEIPEKVQYVIVNEAGASVYSASKLATEEFPNFDVGQRSAASIARRIQDPLAELVKIEPKSIGVGQSQHDMNQKKLGEALGGVVEDCVNRVGVDLNTASASLLSYVSGISKVIAKNIVAYREENGSFQNRKELLKVAKLGPKAFEQCAGFLRIRSGENPLDCTGVHPESYAAAGKLLECLGYTKEDITAGNLNGISRKIRDYKKMAEELEIGEPTLRDITAELEKPGRDPRDEMPKPILRSDVLAMEDLKEGMVLKGTVRNVIDFGAFVDIGVHQDGLVHVSEMSSKKFVKHPLDVVKVGDIIDVKVIGIDLKKKRISLSMKL
;
A
#
# COMPACT_ATOMS: atom_id res chain seq x y z
N MET A 1 -18.97 19.39 11.39
CA MET A 1 -18.11 18.34 11.94
C MET A 1 -16.80 18.93 12.43
N ASN A 2 -16.40 18.61 13.65
CA ASN A 2 -15.08 18.97 14.15
C ASN A 2 -14.08 17.90 13.70
N ILE A 3 -13.27 18.24 12.69
CA ILE A 3 -12.31 17.30 12.09
C ILE A 3 -11.29 16.78 13.11
N ASN A 4 -10.75 17.67 13.94
CA ASN A 4 -9.74 17.30 14.94
C ASN A 4 -10.29 16.31 15.98
N GLN A 5 -11.50 16.52 16.45
CA GLN A 5 -12.16 15.62 17.39
C GLN A 5 -12.45 14.26 16.75
N ARG A 6 -12.89 14.26 15.49
CA ARG A 6 -13.13 13.03 14.73
C ARG A 6 -11.85 12.22 14.57
N LEU A 7 -10.75 12.88 14.23
CA LEU A 7 -9.44 12.23 14.11
C LEU A 7 -8.97 11.64 15.45
N ALA A 8 -9.18 12.36 16.56
CA ALA A 8 -8.83 11.87 17.89
C ALA A 8 -9.58 10.58 18.23
N GLU A 9 -10.87 10.53 17.92
CA GLU A 9 -11.71 9.34 18.15
C GLU A 9 -11.28 8.16 17.25
N GLU A 10 -11.07 8.40 15.95
CA GLU A 10 -10.68 7.36 14.99
C GLU A 10 -9.32 6.76 15.31
N LEU A 11 -8.36 7.59 15.68
CA LEU A 11 -6.97 7.16 15.92
C LEU A 11 -6.71 6.77 17.38
N LYS A 12 -7.68 6.99 18.25
CA LYS A 12 -7.57 6.70 19.70
C LYS A 12 -6.40 7.42 20.35
N ILE A 13 -6.24 8.70 20.01
CA ILE A 13 -5.24 9.61 20.58
C ILE A 13 -5.93 10.82 21.16
N GLU A 14 -5.19 11.62 21.93
CA GLU A 14 -5.70 12.81 22.57
C GLU A 14 -5.94 13.95 21.57
N LEU A 15 -6.94 14.79 21.85
CA LEU A 15 -7.28 15.92 20.98
C LEU A 15 -6.10 16.89 20.81
N TRP A 16 -5.35 17.15 21.88
CA TRP A 16 -4.19 18.05 21.81
C TRP A 16 -3.09 17.50 20.88
N GLN A 17 -2.94 16.17 20.81
CA GLN A 17 -2.00 15.52 19.91
C GLN A 17 -2.41 15.73 18.45
N VAL A 18 -3.71 15.60 18.15
CA VAL A 18 -4.24 15.84 16.81
C VAL A 18 -4.01 17.30 16.40
N LYS A 19 -4.36 18.24 17.28
CA LYS A 19 -4.19 19.68 17.00
C LYS A 19 -2.73 20.02 16.71
N ALA A 20 -1.80 19.50 17.51
CA ALA A 20 -0.37 19.71 17.33
C ALA A 20 0.12 19.11 15.99
N ALA A 21 -0.26 17.88 15.69
CA ALA A 21 0.13 17.21 14.45
C ALA A 21 -0.41 17.93 13.20
N VAL A 22 -1.69 18.32 13.22
CA VAL A 22 -2.33 19.04 12.11
C VAL A 22 -1.62 20.38 11.86
N LYS A 23 -1.30 21.10 12.92
CA LYS A 23 -0.58 22.37 12.82
C LYS A 23 0.78 22.18 12.16
N LEU A 24 1.54 21.17 12.57
CA LEU A 24 2.86 20.87 12.00
C LEU A 24 2.76 20.46 10.54
N ILE A 25 1.77 19.66 10.17
CA ILE A 25 1.53 19.25 8.79
C ILE A 25 1.20 20.47 7.92
N ASP A 26 0.32 21.34 8.39
CA ASP A 26 -0.09 22.56 7.67
C ASP A 26 1.06 23.55 7.51
N GLU A 27 2.01 23.55 8.42
CA GLU A 27 3.23 24.37 8.33
C GLU A 27 4.26 23.79 7.34
N GLY A 28 3.96 22.64 6.72
CA GLY A 28 4.83 22.02 5.70
C GLY A 28 5.90 21.08 6.25
N ASN A 29 5.78 20.63 7.50
CA ASN A 29 6.69 19.63 8.04
C ASN A 29 6.36 18.25 7.48
N THR A 30 7.39 17.47 7.16
CA THR A 30 7.21 16.10 6.67
C THR A 30 6.87 15.14 7.80
N ILE A 31 6.26 14.02 7.47
CA ILE A 31 5.92 12.98 8.46
C ILE A 31 7.16 12.45 9.19
N PRO A 32 8.26 12.08 8.51
CA PRO A 32 9.47 11.64 9.20
C PRO A 32 10.05 12.69 10.17
N PHE A 33 10.05 13.94 9.78
CA PHE A 33 10.56 15.02 10.63
C PHE A 33 9.69 15.19 11.90
N ILE A 34 8.38 15.21 11.77
CA ILE A 34 7.46 15.32 12.89
C ILE A 34 7.66 14.15 13.86
N SER A 35 7.69 12.93 13.31
CA SER A 35 7.85 11.70 14.08
C SER A 35 9.16 11.69 14.89
N ARG A 36 10.24 12.15 14.28
CA ARG A 36 11.59 12.05 14.86
C ARG A 36 11.96 13.26 15.72
N TYR A 37 11.62 14.47 15.30
CA TYR A 37 12.15 15.70 15.88
C TYR A 37 11.10 16.61 16.53
N ARG A 38 9.85 16.20 16.60
CA ARG A 38 8.76 16.97 17.24
C ARG A 38 7.93 16.12 18.21
N LYS A 39 8.61 15.19 18.90
CA LYS A 39 7.96 14.27 19.86
C LYS A 39 7.33 15.00 21.05
N GLU A 40 7.93 16.05 21.57
CA GLU A 40 7.38 16.83 22.67
C GLU A 40 6.04 17.47 22.29
N VAL A 41 5.97 18.01 21.08
CA VAL A 41 4.80 18.74 20.58
C VAL A 41 3.61 17.77 20.33
N THR A 42 3.90 16.57 19.82
CA THR A 42 2.88 15.59 19.43
C THR A 42 2.60 14.51 20.47
N GLY A 43 3.37 14.47 21.56
CA GLY A 43 3.27 13.37 22.50
C GLY A 43 3.81 12.05 21.95
N SER A 44 4.87 12.13 21.17
CA SER A 44 5.58 10.97 20.59
C SER A 44 4.75 10.14 19.61
N LEU A 45 3.93 10.78 18.79
CA LEU A 45 3.23 10.11 17.69
C LEU A 45 4.26 9.56 16.70
N ASN A 46 4.14 8.30 16.35
CA ASN A 46 5.04 7.65 15.39
C ASN A 46 4.61 7.92 13.94
N ASP A 47 5.45 7.53 13.00
CA ASP A 47 5.23 7.74 11.57
C ASP A 47 3.97 7.05 11.05
N GLU A 48 3.66 5.85 11.54
CA GLU A 48 2.45 5.11 11.16
C GLU A 48 1.17 5.88 11.53
N VAL A 49 1.09 6.35 12.77
CA VAL A 49 -0.07 7.12 13.25
C VAL A 49 -0.17 8.45 12.50
N LEU A 50 0.95 9.14 12.29
CA LEU A 50 0.99 10.42 11.57
C LEU A 50 0.57 10.28 10.11
N ARG A 51 0.94 9.18 9.44
CA ARG A 51 0.48 8.93 8.05
C ARG A 51 -1.01 8.70 7.98
N LYS A 52 -1.55 7.90 8.87
CA LYS A 52 -3.00 7.68 8.97
C LYS A 52 -3.74 8.98 9.24
N LEU A 53 -3.20 9.79 10.15
CA LEU A 53 -3.76 11.10 10.46
C LEU A 53 -3.77 12.00 9.23
N SER A 54 -2.67 12.08 8.51
CA SER A 54 -2.54 12.89 7.29
C SER A 54 -3.52 12.46 6.20
N GLU A 55 -3.64 11.16 5.95
CA GLU A 55 -4.59 10.60 4.97
C GLU A 55 -6.04 10.91 5.35
N ARG A 56 -6.40 10.65 6.61
CA ARG A 56 -7.75 10.92 7.11
C ARG A 56 -8.07 12.41 7.14
N LEU A 57 -7.10 13.24 7.48
CA LEU A 57 -7.25 14.70 7.45
C LEU A 57 -7.62 15.19 6.05
N THR A 58 -6.90 14.71 5.04
CA THR A 58 -7.18 15.04 3.65
C THR A 58 -8.59 14.61 3.25
N TYR A 59 -8.96 13.37 3.59
CA TYR A 59 -10.30 12.83 3.33
C TYR A 59 -11.40 13.67 3.99
N LEU A 60 -11.27 13.97 5.28
CA LEU A 60 -12.27 14.72 6.03
C LEU A 60 -12.38 16.17 5.55
N ARG A 61 -11.27 16.80 5.17
CA ARG A 61 -11.29 18.14 4.58
C ARG A 61 -12.01 18.14 3.23
N ASN A 62 -11.76 17.15 2.38
CA ASN A 62 -12.45 17.00 1.11
C ASN A 62 -13.95 16.77 1.32
N LEU A 63 -14.32 15.98 2.32
CA LEU A 63 -15.71 15.77 2.70
C LEU A 63 -16.39 17.08 3.10
N GLU A 64 -15.75 17.89 3.95
CA GLU A 64 -16.28 19.20 4.37
C GLU A 64 -16.39 20.17 3.20
N ASP A 65 -15.44 20.18 2.27
CA ASP A 65 -15.51 21.00 1.05
C ASP A 65 -16.69 20.58 0.18
N LYS A 66 -16.92 19.27 0.02
CA LYS A 66 -18.08 18.75 -0.71
C LYS A 66 -19.39 19.17 -0.05
N LYS A 67 -19.48 19.12 1.27
CA LYS A 67 -20.65 19.59 2.01
C LYS A 67 -20.94 21.08 1.72
N LYS A 68 -19.90 21.91 1.72
CA LYS A 68 -20.04 23.35 1.40
C LYS A 68 -20.57 23.56 -0.02
N GLN A 69 -20.04 22.83 -1.00
CA GLN A 69 -20.49 22.90 -2.39
C GLN A 69 -21.97 22.48 -2.50
N VAL A 70 -22.35 21.40 -1.85
CA VAL A 70 -23.73 20.89 -1.84
C VAL A 70 -24.69 21.89 -1.20
N LEU A 71 -24.33 22.43 -0.04
CA LEU A 71 -25.13 23.43 0.64
C LEU A 71 -25.33 24.69 -0.20
N ALA A 72 -24.26 25.18 -0.83
CA ALA A 72 -24.30 26.32 -1.72
C ALA A 72 -25.23 26.09 -2.92
N SER A 73 -25.15 24.91 -3.54
CA SER A 73 -25.99 24.53 -4.68
C SER A 73 -27.48 24.49 -4.30
N ILE A 74 -27.80 23.92 -3.16
CA ILE A 74 -29.20 23.82 -2.68
C ILE A 74 -29.74 25.20 -2.29
N GLU A 75 -28.92 26.03 -1.65
CA GLU A 75 -29.29 27.39 -1.27
C GLU A 75 -29.56 28.26 -2.48
N GLU A 76 -28.73 28.15 -3.52
CA GLU A 76 -28.93 28.86 -4.81
C GLU A 76 -30.27 28.50 -5.44
N GLN A 77 -30.74 27.27 -5.26
CA GLN A 77 -32.06 26.82 -5.72
C GLN A 77 -33.20 27.29 -4.81
N GLY A 78 -32.90 27.92 -3.68
CA GLY A 78 -33.91 28.39 -2.71
C GLY A 78 -34.61 27.26 -1.95
N LYS A 79 -34.02 26.08 -1.91
CA LYS A 79 -34.62 24.86 -1.32
C LYS A 79 -33.96 24.40 -0.03
N LEU A 80 -32.95 25.12 0.47
CA LEU A 80 -32.26 24.74 1.70
C LEU A 80 -33.11 25.06 2.92
N THR A 81 -33.33 24.03 3.76
CA THR A 81 -33.99 24.15 5.05
C THR A 81 -32.98 23.95 6.18
N ASP A 82 -33.30 24.39 7.38
CA ASP A 82 -32.43 24.19 8.54
C ASP A 82 -32.24 22.70 8.85
N GLU A 83 -33.31 21.90 8.70
CA GLU A 83 -33.24 20.44 8.90
C GLU A 83 -32.29 19.77 7.90
N LEU A 84 -32.40 20.15 6.62
CA LEU A 84 -31.52 19.60 5.58
C LEU A 84 -30.07 20.03 5.79
N ARG A 85 -29.85 21.28 6.18
CA ARG A 85 -28.51 21.80 6.52
C ARG A 85 -27.88 20.96 7.64
N GLU A 86 -28.61 20.70 8.70
CA GLU A 86 -28.14 19.89 9.84
C GLU A 86 -27.79 18.48 9.42
N LYS A 87 -28.63 17.84 8.58
CA LYS A 87 -28.38 16.49 8.10
C LYS A 87 -27.12 16.41 7.23
N ILE A 88 -26.92 17.37 6.34
CA ILE A 88 -25.72 17.43 5.49
C ILE A 88 -24.47 17.66 6.33
N GLN A 89 -24.53 18.60 7.28
CA GLN A 89 -23.39 18.88 8.14
C GLN A 89 -23.04 17.71 9.05
N ALA A 90 -24.01 16.91 9.47
CA ALA A 90 -23.82 15.73 10.31
C ALA A 90 -23.41 14.47 9.54
N ALA A 91 -23.44 14.50 8.20
CA ALA A 91 -23.07 13.33 7.40
C ALA A 91 -21.59 12.95 7.61
N GLU A 92 -21.34 11.67 7.83
CA GLU A 92 -20.01 11.15 8.14
C GLU A 92 -19.27 10.61 6.92
N THR A 93 -19.99 10.41 5.82
CA THR A 93 -19.42 9.83 4.59
C THR A 93 -19.89 10.59 3.36
N LEU A 94 -19.10 10.52 2.30
CA LEU A 94 -19.45 11.10 1.00
C LEU A 94 -20.73 10.51 0.44
N VAL A 95 -20.97 9.21 0.63
CA VAL A 95 -22.16 8.51 0.14
C VAL A 95 -23.42 9.11 0.73
N VAL A 96 -23.43 9.40 2.03
CA VAL A 96 -24.58 10.04 2.70
C VAL A 96 -24.80 11.47 2.20
N VAL A 97 -23.73 12.22 1.97
CA VAL A 97 -23.83 13.58 1.37
C VAL A 97 -24.46 13.50 -0.02
N GLU A 98 -24.04 12.54 -0.84
CA GLU A 98 -24.60 12.32 -2.18
C GLU A 98 -26.08 11.92 -2.11
N ASP A 99 -26.47 11.08 -1.14
CA ASP A 99 -27.88 10.72 -0.92
C ASP A 99 -28.73 11.95 -0.63
N LEU A 100 -28.25 12.83 0.27
CA LEU A 100 -28.96 14.03 0.66
C LEU A 100 -29.04 15.08 -0.47
N TYR A 101 -28.03 15.11 -1.32
CA TYR A 101 -27.97 16.02 -2.46
C TYR A 101 -28.82 15.56 -3.66
N ARG A 102 -29.06 14.25 -3.81
CA ARG A 102 -29.67 13.65 -5.00
C ARG A 102 -30.96 14.34 -5.47
N PRO A 103 -31.92 14.68 -4.59
CA PRO A 103 -33.15 15.37 -5.03
C PRO A 103 -32.90 16.76 -5.65
N TYR A 104 -31.78 17.40 -5.28
CA TYR A 104 -31.46 18.79 -5.65
C TYR A 104 -30.39 18.89 -6.74
N ARG A 105 -29.77 17.75 -7.05
CA ARG A 105 -28.71 17.67 -8.07
C ARG A 105 -29.29 17.97 -9.46
N PRO A 106 -28.65 18.85 -10.27
CA PRO A 106 -29.05 19.03 -11.65
C PRO A 106 -29.05 17.70 -12.41
N LYS A 107 -30.17 17.36 -13.00
CA LYS A 107 -30.34 16.07 -13.68
C LYS A 107 -30.30 16.23 -15.20
N ARG A 108 -29.76 15.21 -15.85
CA ARG A 108 -29.93 15.07 -17.30
C ARG A 108 -31.40 14.73 -17.58
N ARG A 109 -31.81 14.85 -18.85
CA ARG A 109 -33.16 14.53 -19.26
C ARG A 109 -33.50 13.07 -18.90
N THR A 110 -34.44 12.88 -17.97
CA THR A 110 -34.93 11.58 -17.51
C THR A 110 -36.38 11.39 -17.90
N ARG A 111 -36.91 10.19 -17.75
CA ARG A 111 -38.35 9.92 -17.94
C ARG A 111 -39.23 10.84 -17.09
N ALA A 112 -38.79 11.07 -15.84
CA ALA A 112 -39.50 11.93 -14.91
C ALA A 112 -39.46 13.39 -15.34
N THR A 113 -38.33 13.92 -15.80
CA THR A 113 -38.22 15.30 -16.28
C THR A 113 -39.07 15.51 -17.53
N ILE A 114 -39.11 14.54 -18.44
CA ILE A 114 -39.97 14.56 -19.63
C ILE A 114 -41.43 14.59 -19.22
N ALA A 115 -41.83 13.76 -18.26
CA ALA A 115 -43.20 13.71 -17.75
C ALA A 115 -43.60 15.02 -17.07
N LYS A 116 -42.70 15.69 -16.36
CA LYS A 116 -42.93 17.01 -15.77
C LYS A 116 -43.13 18.07 -16.80
N GLU A 117 -42.37 18.05 -17.90
CA GLU A 117 -42.54 18.94 -19.05
C GLU A 117 -43.94 18.76 -19.68
N LYS A 118 -44.49 17.56 -19.65
CA LYS A 118 -45.83 17.23 -20.12
C LYS A 118 -46.93 17.64 -19.16
N GLY A 119 -46.59 18.26 -18.02
CA GLY A 119 -47.56 18.72 -17.03
C GLY A 119 -48.19 17.64 -16.18
N LEU A 120 -47.52 16.48 -15.98
CA LEU A 120 -48.06 15.33 -15.28
C LEU A 120 -47.74 15.33 -13.78
N GLU A 121 -46.99 16.29 -13.26
CA GLU A 121 -46.63 16.35 -11.86
C GLU A 121 -47.85 16.48 -10.91
N PRO A 122 -48.88 17.30 -11.19
CA PRO A 122 -50.08 17.31 -10.36
C PRO A 122 -50.81 15.98 -10.29
N LEU A 123 -50.84 15.22 -11.37
CA LEU A 123 -51.40 13.88 -11.38
C LEU A 123 -50.62 12.94 -10.47
N ALA A 124 -49.31 13.00 -10.53
CA ALA A 124 -48.44 12.24 -9.65
C ALA A 124 -48.71 12.55 -8.19
N ASN A 125 -48.83 13.82 -7.83
CA ASN A 125 -49.12 14.29 -6.48
C ASN A 125 -50.47 13.78 -5.97
N THR A 126 -51.50 13.82 -6.84
CA THR A 126 -52.84 13.31 -6.52
C THR A 126 -52.82 11.84 -6.19
N ILE A 127 -52.09 11.07 -6.97
CA ILE A 127 -51.94 9.61 -6.72
C ILE A 127 -51.19 9.35 -5.43
N LEU A 128 -50.14 10.08 -5.17
CA LEU A 128 -49.32 9.90 -3.96
C LEU A 128 -50.09 10.24 -2.67
N LEU A 129 -51.00 11.20 -2.72
CA LEU A 129 -51.83 11.56 -1.58
C LEU A 129 -52.78 10.43 -1.16
N GLN A 130 -53.12 9.51 -2.09
CA GLN A 130 -53.95 8.31 -1.80
C GLN A 130 -55.33 8.65 -1.22
N MET A 131 -55.89 9.80 -1.59
CA MET A 131 -57.15 10.31 -1.08
C MET A 131 -58.27 10.34 -2.11
N THR A 132 -57.96 10.10 -3.38
CA THR A 132 -58.91 10.15 -4.46
C THR A 132 -59.97 9.06 -4.37
N LYS A 133 -61.23 9.42 -4.68
CA LYS A 133 -62.33 8.48 -4.80
C LYS A 133 -62.61 8.12 -6.24
N LYS A 134 -62.02 8.80 -7.18
CA LYS A 134 -62.11 8.55 -8.63
C LYS A 134 -61.17 7.41 -9.02
N THR A 135 -61.53 6.75 -10.11
CA THR A 135 -60.58 5.79 -10.71
C THR A 135 -59.36 6.51 -11.27
N LEU A 136 -58.25 5.83 -11.40
CA LEU A 136 -57.04 6.44 -12.01
C LEU A 136 -57.25 6.77 -13.45
N GLU A 137 -58.11 6.06 -14.17
CA GLU A 137 -58.51 6.41 -15.54
C GLU A 137 -59.21 7.77 -15.57
N GLU A 138 -60.12 8.02 -14.66
CA GLU A 138 -60.79 9.31 -14.54
C GLU A 138 -59.84 10.46 -14.21
N GLU A 139 -58.96 10.25 -13.23
CA GLU A 139 -57.97 11.21 -12.82
C GLU A 139 -56.99 11.55 -13.96
N ALA A 140 -56.47 10.51 -14.62
CA ALA A 140 -55.49 10.63 -15.72
C ALA A 140 -56.07 11.27 -16.97
N SER A 141 -57.37 11.02 -17.26
CA SER A 141 -58.05 11.54 -18.48
C SER A 141 -58.04 13.06 -18.50
N ALA A 142 -58.04 13.73 -17.36
CA ALA A 142 -57.93 15.20 -17.27
C ALA A 142 -56.59 15.76 -17.77
N TYR A 143 -55.57 14.94 -17.92
CA TYR A 143 -54.22 15.31 -18.32
C TYR A 143 -53.88 14.96 -19.76
N ILE A 144 -54.85 14.44 -20.54
CA ILE A 144 -54.66 14.17 -21.97
C ILE A 144 -54.49 15.48 -22.70
N ASP A 145 -53.33 15.61 -23.39
CA ASP A 145 -52.98 16.82 -24.17
C ASP A 145 -52.09 16.41 -25.34
N PRO A 146 -52.65 16.25 -26.53
CA PRO A 146 -51.88 15.84 -27.71
C PRO A 146 -50.75 16.82 -28.08
N GLU A 147 -50.88 18.11 -27.76
CA GLU A 147 -49.83 19.11 -28.01
C GLU A 147 -48.57 18.84 -27.18
N LYS A 148 -48.76 18.22 -25.99
CA LYS A 148 -47.69 17.81 -25.09
C LYS A 148 -47.35 16.33 -25.29
N GLU A 149 -47.83 15.69 -26.33
CA GLU A 149 -47.59 14.27 -26.61
C GLU A 149 -48.18 13.31 -25.58
N VAL A 150 -49.27 13.72 -24.89
CA VAL A 150 -50.04 12.84 -23.99
C VAL A 150 -51.37 12.54 -24.68
N ASN A 151 -51.45 11.44 -25.39
CA ASN A 151 -52.57 11.08 -26.25
C ASN A 151 -53.61 10.21 -25.57
N THR A 152 -53.22 9.47 -24.54
CA THR A 152 -54.09 8.55 -23.81
C THR A 152 -53.95 8.73 -22.32
N TRP A 153 -54.95 8.27 -21.54
CA TRP A 153 -54.88 8.23 -20.08
C TRP A 153 -53.78 7.29 -19.58
N GLN A 154 -53.49 6.23 -20.33
CA GLN A 154 -52.40 5.31 -20.03
C GLN A 154 -51.02 6.01 -20.10
N GLU A 155 -50.83 6.84 -21.12
CA GLU A 155 -49.60 7.64 -21.25
C GLU A 155 -49.44 8.66 -20.10
N ALA A 156 -50.59 9.25 -19.67
CA ALA A 156 -50.58 10.16 -18.54
C ALA A 156 -50.20 9.42 -17.23
N LEU A 157 -50.74 8.24 -17.00
CA LEU A 157 -50.40 7.43 -15.84
C LEU A 157 -48.93 6.97 -15.86
N GLN A 158 -48.46 6.54 -17.05
CA GLN A 158 -47.06 6.16 -17.20
C GLN A 158 -46.12 7.30 -16.83
N GLY A 159 -46.39 8.51 -17.30
CA GLY A 159 -45.61 9.69 -16.93
C GLY A 159 -45.68 10.05 -15.44
N ALA A 160 -46.87 9.96 -14.87
CA ALA A 160 -47.04 10.17 -13.42
C ALA A 160 -46.27 9.12 -12.60
N GLY A 161 -46.30 7.86 -13.06
CA GLY A 161 -45.55 6.77 -12.46
C GLY A 161 -44.03 6.99 -12.53
N ASP A 162 -43.53 7.48 -13.65
CA ASP A 162 -42.13 7.80 -13.83
C ASP A 162 -41.67 8.92 -12.86
N ILE A 163 -42.52 9.94 -12.66
CA ILE A 163 -42.25 11.00 -11.69
C ILE A 163 -42.18 10.44 -10.26
N LEU A 164 -43.14 9.61 -9.88
CA LEU A 164 -43.17 9.01 -8.57
C LEU A 164 -42.02 8.05 -8.33
N ALA A 165 -41.65 7.26 -9.34
CA ALA A 165 -40.52 6.34 -9.24
C ALA A 165 -39.22 7.09 -8.98
N GLU A 166 -38.98 8.18 -9.68
CA GLU A 166 -37.79 9.03 -9.46
C GLU A 166 -37.81 9.69 -8.09
N THR A 167 -38.98 10.20 -7.65
CA THR A 167 -39.13 10.81 -6.32
C THR A 167 -38.81 9.82 -5.21
N ILE A 168 -39.29 8.59 -5.30
CA ILE A 168 -38.98 7.51 -4.37
C ILE A 168 -37.47 7.20 -4.38
N SER A 169 -36.92 7.05 -5.58
CA SER A 169 -35.49 6.77 -5.76
C SER A 169 -34.59 7.86 -5.18
N ASP A 170 -35.02 9.10 -5.21
CA ASP A 170 -34.24 10.24 -4.74
C ASP A 170 -34.34 10.48 -3.23
N ASP A 171 -35.24 9.78 -2.54
CA ASP A 171 -35.38 9.93 -1.11
C ASP A 171 -34.17 9.40 -0.36
N ALA A 172 -33.47 10.28 0.35
CA ALA A 172 -32.25 9.94 1.06
C ALA A 172 -32.45 8.88 2.14
N ASN A 173 -33.54 8.95 2.90
CA ASN A 173 -33.84 7.99 3.97
C ASN A 173 -34.05 6.59 3.40
N TYR A 174 -34.76 6.48 2.29
CA TYR A 174 -35.00 5.19 1.62
C TYR A 174 -33.68 4.63 1.09
N ARG A 175 -32.84 5.44 0.47
CA ARG A 175 -31.52 5.02 -0.03
C ARG A 175 -30.64 4.48 1.08
N ILE A 176 -30.52 5.22 2.16
CA ILE A 176 -29.69 4.84 3.32
C ILE A 176 -30.19 3.52 3.91
N ARG A 177 -31.50 3.40 4.12
CA ARG A 177 -32.08 2.19 4.70
C ARG A 177 -31.93 0.96 3.78
N ILE A 178 -32.20 1.13 2.52
CA ILE A 178 -32.08 0.04 1.52
C ILE A 178 -30.63 -0.42 1.41
N ARG A 179 -29.68 0.52 1.35
CA ARG A 179 -28.26 0.17 1.34
C ARG A 179 -27.86 -0.59 2.59
N SER A 180 -28.28 -0.15 3.76
CA SER A 180 -28.01 -0.82 5.04
C SER A 180 -28.57 -2.25 5.05
N LEU A 181 -29.82 -2.44 4.62
CA LEU A 181 -30.44 -3.78 4.54
C LEU A 181 -29.66 -4.68 3.58
N THR A 182 -29.27 -4.15 2.43
CA THR A 182 -28.54 -4.91 1.41
C THR A 182 -27.13 -5.31 1.91
N GLN A 183 -26.46 -4.42 2.62
CA GLN A 183 -25.16 -4.71 3.23
C GLN A 183 -25.24 -5.82 4.28
N LYS A 184 -26.30 -5.83 5.07
CA LYS A 184 -26.48 -6.81 6.16
C LYS A 184 -26.96 -8.17 5.68
N GLU A 185 -27.86 -8.20 4.70
CA GLU A 185 -28.58 -9.42 4.29
C GLU A 185 -28.33 -9.81 2.84
N GLY A 186 -27.66 -9.00 2.07
CA GLY A 186 -27.35 -9.29 0.67
C GLY A 186 -26.23 -10.30 0.51
N LYS A 187 -26.19 -10.91 -0.66
CA LYS A 187 -25.17 -11.89 -1.05
C LYS A 187 -24.53 -11.49 -2.39
N ILE A 188 -23.26 -11.74 -2.52
CA ILE A 188 -22.60 -11.72 -3.83
C ILE A 188 -22.74 -13.11 -4.43
N VAL A 189 -23.25 -13.17 -5.65
CA VAL A 189 -23.45 -14.41 -6.39
C VAL A 189 -22.63 -14.36 -7.67
N THR A 190 -21.81 -15.36 -7.89
CA THR A 190 -20.98 -15.46 -9.09
C THR A 190 -21.31 -16.72 -9.89
N GLU A 191 -21.28 -16.57 -11.20
CA GLU A 191 -21.53 -17.66 -12.15
C GLU A 191 -20.52 -17.60 -13.28
N ALA A 192 -20.22 -18.74 -13.87
CA ALA A 192 -19.37 -18.81 -15.06
C ALA A 192 -20.10 -18.23 -16.27
N LYS A 193 -19.39 -17.47 -17.10
CA LYS A 193 -19.89 -17.12 -18.43
C LYS A 193 -19.85 -18.30 -19.38
N ASP A 194 -18.84 -19.16 -19.23
CA ASP A 194 -18.69 -20.43 -19.93
C ASP A 194 -18.14 -21.47 -18.94
N GLU A 195 -18.98 -22.38 -18.49
CA GLU A 195 -18.63 -23.41 -17.52
C GLU A 195 -17.51 -24.35 -17.99
N LYS A 196 -17.30 -24.42 -19.30
CA LYS A 196 -16.30 -25.30 -19.91
C LYS A 196 -14.92 -24.63 -20.04
N ALA A 197 -14.85 -23.30 -19.82
CA ALA A 197 -13.59 -22.58 -19.90
C ALA A 197 -12.72 -22.88 -18.68
N ALA A 198 -11.49 -23.31 -18.91
CA ALA A 198 -10.52 -23.49 -17.85
C ALA A 198 -9.96 -22.14 -17.42
N SER A 199 -9.91 -21.86 -16.13
CA SER A 199 -9.37 -20.63 -15.58
C SER A 199 -9.00 -20.79 -14.11
N VAL A 200 -8.32 -19.80 -13.56
CA VAL A 200 -8.03 -19.74 -12.12
C VAL A 200 -9.27 -19.36 -11.30
N TYR A 201 -10.41 -19.07 -11.95
CA TYR A 201 -11.66 -18.64 -11.31
C TYR A 201 -12.71 -19.76 -11.19
N GLU A 202 -12.35 -21.00 -11.47
CA GLU A 202 -13.29 -22.13 -11.45
C GLU A 202 -14.02 -22.29 -10.10
N MET A 203 -13.36 -21.96 -9.00
CA MET A 203 -13.99 -22.00 -7.68
C MET A 203 -15.16 -21.00 -7.54
N TYR A 204 -15.23 -20.01 -8.41
CA TYR A 204 -16.29 -18.99 -8.41
C TYR A 204 -17.33 -19.21 -9.51
N TYR A 205 -17.28 -20.31 -10.25
CA TYR A 205 -18.20 -20.57 -11.35
C TYR A 205 -19.64 -20.83 -10.87
N GLN A 206 -19.77 -21.25 -9.62
CA GLN A 206 -21.05 -21.38 -8.93
C GLN A 206 -20.80 -21.12 -7.45
N TYR A 207 -20.91 -19.85 -7.07
CA TYR A 207 -20.48 -19.41 -5.74
C TYR A 207 -21.38 -18.32 -5.20
N GLU A 208 -21.63 -18.33 -3.90
CA GLU A 208 -22.31 -17.24 -3.22
C GLU A 208 -21.70 -17.01 -1.83
N GLU A 209 -21.70 -15.75 -1.40
CA GLU A 209 -21.20 -15.37 -0.09
C GLU A 209 -21.93 -14.13 0.42
N PRO A 210 -22.30 -14.07 1.73
CA PRO A 210 -22.87 -12.87 2.30
C PRO A 210 -21.94 -11.67 2.16
N VAL A 211 -22.48 -10.53 1.74
CA VAL A 211 -21.71 -9.27 1.61
C VAL A 211 -20.98 -8.94 2.90
N ALA A 212 -21.65 -9.07 4.04
CA ALA A 212 -21.11 -8.75 5.35
C ALA A 212 -19.89 -9.59 5.77
N LYS A 213 -19.66 -10.73 5.13
CA LYS A 213 -18.61 -11.69 5.49
C LYS A 213 -17.52 -11.85 4.43
N MET A 214 -17.57 -11.08 3.35
CA MET A 214 -16.58 -11.22 2.27
C MET A 214 -15.19 -10.77 2.70
N ALA A 215 -14.22 -11.66 2.52
CA ALA A 215 -12.82 -11.32 2.69
C ALA A 215 -12.29 -10.52 1.49
N GLY A 216 -11.39 -9.58 1.74
CA GLY A 216 -10.86 -8.69 0.71
C GLY A 216 -10.24 -9.41 -0.49
N TYR A 217 -9.47 -10.46 -0.26
CA TYR A 217 -8.83 -11.20 -1.35
C TYR A 217 -9.86 -11.86 -2.29
N ARG A 218 -11.02 -12.30 -1.77
CA ARG A 218 -12.10 -12.84 -2.60
C ARG A 218 -12.78 -11.76 -3.41
N VAL A 219 -13.00 -10.59 -2.84
CA VAL A 219 -13.52 -9.43 -3.58
C VAL A 219 -12.64 -9.11 -4.79
N LEU A 220 -11.33 -9.03 -4.58
CA LEU A 220 -10.38 -8.72 -5.65
C LEU A 220 -10.31 -9.82 -6.71
N ALA A 221 -10.34 -11.09 -6.30
CA ALA A 221 -10.35 -12.23 -7.21
C ALA A 221 -11.61 -12.26 -8.07
N ILE A 222 -12.77 -12.03 -7.48
CA ILE A 222 -14.07 -11.98 -8.18
C ILE A 222 -14.10 -10.81 -9.16
N ASN A 223 -13.64 -9.64 -8.76
CA ASN A 223 -13.55 -8.46 -9.64
C ASN A 223 -12.66 -8.73 -10.85
N ARG A 224 -11.53 -9.41 -10.64
CA ARG A 224 -10.62 -9.79 -11.71
C ARG A 224 -11.28 -10.78 -12.68
N GLY A 225 -11.95 -11.80 -12.16
CA GLY A 225 -12.68 -12.78 -12.96
C GLY A 225 -13.78 -12.14 -13.81
N GLU A 226 -14.47 -11.15 -13.27
CA GLU A 226 -15.47 -10.36 -14.00
C GLU A 226 -14.82 -9.53 -15.11
N LYS A 227 -13.74 -8.83 -14.80
CA LYS A 227 -12.99 -8.01 -15.76
C LYS A 227 -12.43 -8.84 -16.92
N GLU A 228 -11.92 -10.04 -16.62
CA GLU A 228 -11.38 -10.97 -17.61
C GLU A 228 -12.45 -11.76 -18.35
N LYS A 229 -13.72 -11.52 -18.03
CA LYS A 229 -14.91 -12.12 -18.66
C LYS A 229 -15.07 -13.62 -18.42
N PHE A 230 -14.56 -14.13 -17.33
CA PHE A 230 -14.82 -15.49 -16.87
C PHE A 230 -16.04 -15.59 -15.98
N LEU A 231 -16.36 -14.53 -15.23
CA LEU A 231 -17.43 -14.51 -14.26
C LEU A 231 -18.50 -13.46 -14.58
N THR A 232 -19.73 -13.80 -14.24
CA THR A 232 -20.84 -12.85 -14.08
C THR A 232 -21.06 -12.67 -12.58
N VAL A 233 -21.08 -11.43 -12.11
CA VAL A 233 -21.20 -11.10 -10.69
C VAL A 233 -22.48 -10.32 -10.45
N LYS A 234 -23.29 -10.77 -9.51
CA LYS A 234 -24.55 -10.12 -9.11
C LYS A 234 -24.61 -9.97 -7.60
N LEU A 235 -25.28 -8.90 -7.19
CA LEU A 235 -25.66 -8.70 -5.81
C LEU A 235 -27.12 -9.12 -5.64
N GLU A 236 -27.34 -10.15 -4.84
CA GLU A 236 -28.68 -10.63 -4.50
C GLU A 236 -29.13 -9.96 -3.22
N ALA A 237 -30.03 -8.98 -3.36
CA ALA A 237 -30.55 -8.20 -2.25
C ALA A 237 -31.76 -8.88 -1.59
N PRO A 238 -32.10 -8.54 -0.34
CA PRO A 238 -33.33 -9.01 0.31
C PRO A 238 -34.55 -8.24 -0.23
N GLU A 239 -34.91 -8.49 -1.48
CA GLU A 239 -35.91 -7.73 -2.24
C GLU A 239 -37.25 -7.65 -1.54
N ASP A 240 -37.78 -8.77 -1.01
CA ASP A 240 -39.07 -8.80 -0.33
C ASP A 240 -39.10 -7.86 0.88
N ARG A 241 -38.01 -7.82 1.65
CA ARG A 241 -37.92 -6.92 2.80
C ARG A 241 -37.81 -5.47 2.38
N ILE A 242 -37.07 -5.20 1.31
CA ILE A 242 -36.89 -3.85 0.77
C ILE A 242 -38.21 -3.31 0.24
N LEU A 243 -38.91 -4.10 -0.58
CA LEU A 243 -40.21 -3.72 -1.11
C LEU A 243 -41.23 -3.56 0.01
N GLY A 244 -41.22 -4.43 1.00
CA GLY A 244 -42.06 -4.33 2.19
C GLY A 244 -41.84 -3.05 2.95
N TYR A 245 -40.58 -2.66 3.12
CA TYR A 245 -40.21 -1.39 3.75
C TYR A 245 -40.74 -0.20 2.94
N LEU A 246 -40.55 -0.18 1.65
CA LEU A 246 -41.04 0.90 0.78
C LEU A 246 -42.56 1.00 0.77
N ARG A 247 -43.28 -0.11 0.72
CA ARG A 247 -44.75 -0.13 0.81
C ARG A 247 -45.20 0.50 2.13
N LYS A 248 -44.57 0.14 3.23
CA LYS A 248 -44.92 0.67 4.55
C LYS A 248 -44.67 2.18 4.65
N GLN A 249 -43.65 2.67 4.00
CA GLN A 249 -43.32 4.11 4.01
C GLN A 249 -44.22 4.91 3.06
N ILE A 250 -44.63 4.38 1.94
CA ILE A 250 -45.29 5.10 0.85
C ILE A 250 -46.80 4.87 0.85
N MET A 251 -47.24 3.61 0.98
CA MET A 251 -48.65 3.24 0.99
C MET A 251 -49.25 3.37 2.38
N VAL A 252 -49.33 4.60 2.88
CA VAL A 252 -49.75 4.94 4.25
C VAL A 252 -51.26 4.94 4.43
N ARG A 253 -52.02 4.86 3.36
CA ARG A 253 -53.51 4.85 3.39
C ARG A 253 -54.02 3.65 2.59
N GLU A 254 -55.09 3.06 3.06
CA GLU A 254 -55.78 2.02 2.30
C GLU A 254 -56.71 2.70 1.25
N ASN A 255 -56.30 2.69 0.00
CA ASN A 255 -57.10 3.21 -1.10
C ASN A 255 -57.04 2.24 -2.30
N PRO A 256 -58.16 1.51 -2.56
CA PRO A 256 -58.17 0.55 -3.66
C PRO A 256 -57.91 1.14 -5.03
N GLN A 257 -58.16 2.47 -5.20
CA GLN A 257 -57.96 3.15 -6.50
C GLN A 257 -56.47 3.35 -6.81
N THR A 258 -55.64 3.47 -5.79
CA THR A 258 -54.21 3.81 -6.00
C THR A 258 -53.25 2.69 -5.64
N SER A 259 -53.69 1.70 -4.84
CA SER A 259 -52.83 0.65 -4.28
C SER A 259 -52.06 -0.13 -5.32
N GLU A 260 -52.74 -0.69 -6.31
CA GLU A 260 -52.10 -1.51 -7.34
C GLU A 260 -51.08 -0.72 -8.17
N PHE A 261 -51.45 0.50 -8.52
CA PHE A 261 -50.57 1.38 -9.28
C PHE A 261 -49.31 1.73 -8.48
N LEU A 262 -49.46 2.11 -7.21
CA LEU A 262 -48.33 2.47 -6.33
C LEU A 262 -47.43 1.24 -6.08
N GLU A 263 -47.95 0.06 -5.96
CA GLU A 263 -47.10 -1.16 -5.88
C GLU A 263 -46.20 -1.31 -7.10
N LYS A 264 -46.75 -1.12 -8.29
CA LYS A 264 -46.00 -1.19 -9.55
C LYS A 264 -44.96 -0.09 -9.62
N VAL A 265 -45.29 1.10 -9.17
CA VAL A 265 -44.36 2.25 -9.11
C VAL A 265 -43.20 1.95 -8.15
N ILE A 266 -43.50 1.40 -6.97
CA ILE A 266 -42.49 1.03 -5.98
C ILE A 266 -41.54 -0.04 -6.55
N GLU A 267 -42.10 -1.07 -7.18
CA GLU A 267 -41.28 -2.11 -7.82
C GLU A 267 -40.40 -1.54 -8.93
N ASP A 268 -40.96 -0.69 -9.79
CA ASP A 268 -40.20 -0.04 -10.86
C ASP A 268 -39.10 0.86 -10.31
N SER A 269 -39.40 1.69 -9.30
CA SER A 269 -38.42 2.56 -8.67
C SER A 269 -37.25 1.77 -8.11
N TYR A 270 -37.55 0.69 -7.37
CA TYR A 270 -36.51 -0.16 -6.80
C TYR A 270 -35.69 -0.87 -7.88
N ARG A 271 -36.32 -1.61 -8.76
CA ARG A 271 -35.61 -2.47 -9.73
C ARG A 271 -34.87 -1.68 -10.80
N ARG A 272 -35.43 -0.58 -11.26
CA ARG A 272 -34.85 0.23 -12.34
C ARG A 272 -33.88 1.30 -11.83
N LEU A 273 -34.17 1.95 -10.70
CA LEU A 273 -33.43 3.14 -10.25
C LEU A 273 -32.58 2.89 -8.99
N ILE A 274 -33.15 2.26 -7.97
CA ILE A 274 -32.48 2.09 -6.67
C ILE A 274 -31.49 0.92 -6.68
N ALA A 275 -31.96 -0.26 -7.06
CA ALA A 275 -31.15 -1.48 -6.98
C ALA A 275 -29.82 -1.41 -7.74
N PRO A 276 -29.80 -0.92 -9.02
CA PRO A 276 -28.52 -0.81 -9.74
C PRO A 276 -27.53 0.15 -9.07
N ALA A 277 -28.02 1.24 -8.51
CA ALA A 277 -27.20 2.24 -7.85
C ALA A 277 -26.63 1.69 -6.52
N VAL A 278 -27.48 1.05 -5.72
CA VAL A 278 -27.08 0.44 -4.44
C VAL A 278 -26.07 -0.69 -4.68
N GLU A 279 -26.28 -1.51 -5.70
CA GLU A 279 -25.34 -2.56 -6.09
C GLU A 279 -23.96 -1.99 -6.42
N ARG A 280 -23.90 -0.94 -7.24
CA ARG A 280 -22.63 -0.26 -7.56
C ARG A 280 -21.95 0.30 -6.32
N GLU A 281 -22.72 0.97 -5.46
CA GLU A 281 -22.20 1.59 -4.23
C GLU A 281 -21.61 0.52 -3.29
N ILE A 282 -22.30 -0.58 -3.10
CA ILE A 282 -21.85 -1.68 -2.24
C ILE A 282 -20.61 -2.36 -2.84
N ARG A 283 -20.61 -2.64 -4.14
CA ARG A 283 -19.47 -3.24 -4.80
C ARG A 283 -18.25 -2.33 -4.77
N ASN A 284 -18.46 -1.02 -4.98
CA ASN A 284 -17.36 -0.05 -4.87
C ASN A 284 -16.82 0.02 -3.43
N ALA A 285 -17.69 0.00 -2.44
CA ALA A 285 -17.27 0.00 -1.03
C ALA A 285 -16.48 -1.26 -0.67
N LEU A 286 -16.93 -2.43 -1.12
CA LEU A 286 -16.21 -3.70 -0.93
C LEU A 286 -14.84 -3.67 -1.59
N THR A 287 -14.76 -3.16 -2.81
CA THR A 287 -13.51 -3.04 -3.57
C THR A 287 -12.54 -2.09 -2.88
N GLU A 288 -13.01 -0.93 -2.46
CA GLU A 288 -12.18 0.07 -1.76
C GLU A 288 -11.64 -0.50 -0.45
N GLN A 289 -12.47 -1.16 0.34
CA GLN A 289 -12.04 -1.79 1.58
C GLN A 289 -11.03 -2.91 1.33
N ALA A 290 -11.26 -3.73 0.31
CA ALA A 290 -10.35 -4.81 -0.09
C ALA A 290 -9.00 -4.27 -0.55
N GLU A 291 -9.00 -3.20 -1.35
CA GLU A 291 -7.78 -2.54 -1.81
C GLU A 291 -7.00 -1.92 -0.65
N ASP A 292 -7.68 -1.25 0.27
CA ASP A 292 -7.04 -0.66 1.45
C ASP A 292 -6.33 -1.71 2.29
N GLY A 293 -7.00 -2.83 2.55
CA GLY A 293 -6.42 -3.95 3.28
C GLY A 293 -5.21 -4.55 2.58
N ALA A 294 -5.31 -4.76 1.27
CA ALA A 294 -4.23 -5.32 0.47
C ALA A 294 -3.03 -4.37 0.37
N ILE A 295 -3.27 -3.07 0.16
CA ILE A 295 -2.22 -2.05 0.10
C ILE A 295 -1.46 -1.99 1.44
N GLN A 296 -2.18 -2.10 2.55
CA GLN A 296 -1.55 -2.14 3.88
C GLN A 296 -0.62 -3.34 4.02
N VAL A 297 -1.04 -4.52 3.57
CA VAL A 297 -0.20 -5.73 3.56
C VAL A 297 1.01 -5.53 2.66
N PHE A 298 0.82 -5.00 1.46
CA PHE A 298 1.92 -4.74 0.52
C PHE A 298 2.92 -3.74 1.10
N GLY A 299 2.43 -2.72 1.78
CA GLY A 299 3.27 -1.75 2.48
C GLY A 299 4.14 -2.40 3.54
N LYS A 300 3.59 -3.29 4.34
CA LYS A 300 4.35 -4.03 5.36
C LYS A 300 5.37 -4.98 4.74
N ASN A 301 5.01 -5.65 3.66
CA ASN A 301 5.95 -6.52 2.92
C ASN A 301 7.12 -5.70 2.34
N LEU A 302 6.82 -4.55 1.75
CA LEU A 302 7.85 -3.65 1.23
C LEU A 302 8.76 -3.14 2.34
N GLU A 303 8.20 -2.73 3.46
CA GLU A 303 8.98 -2.29 4.63
C GLU A 303 9.98 -3.36 5.07
N GLN A 304 9.54 -4.60 5.20
CA GLN A 304 10.42 -5.71 5.60
C GLN A 304 11.52 -5.98 4.57
N LEU A 305 11.20 -5.87 3.30
CA LEU A 305 12.18 -6.03 2.22
C LEU A 305 13.23 -4.91 2.25
N LEU A 306 12.80 -3.67 2.41
CA LEU A 306 13.70 -2.50 2.45
C LEU A 306 14.54 -2.48 3.73
N MET A 307 14.02 -2.97 4.83
CA MET A 307 14.71 -3.03 6.11
C MET A 307 15.55 -4.29 6.29
N GLN A 308 15.70 -5.10 5.26
CA GLN A 308 16.58 -6.27 5.29
C GLN A 308 18.03 -5.83 5.52
N PRO A 309 18.76 -6.48 6.43
CA PRO A 309 20.16 -6.12 6.69
C PRO A 309 21.01 -6.23 5.43
N PRO A 310 21.83 -5.21 5.12
CA PRO A 310 22.76 -5.29 4.02
C PRO A 310 23.87 -6.29 4.32
N ILE A 311 24.34 -7.00 3.29
CA ILE A 311 25.52 -7.86 3.39
C ILE A 311 26.70 -7.05 2.92
N ALA A 312 27.39 -6.41 3.85
CA ALA A 312 28.52 -5.53 3.56
C ALA A 312 29.84 -6.29 3.53
N GLY A 313 30.81 -5.73 2.86
CA GLY A 313 32.21 -6.19 2.89
C GLY A 313 32.50 -7.38 1.99
N GLN A 314 31.55 -7.86 1.18
CA GLN A 314 31.76 -8.99 0.28
C GLN A 314 31.79 -8.56 -1.18
N VAL A 315 32.59 -9.26 -1.96
CA VAL A 315 32.54 -9.18 -3.43
C VAL A 315 31.44 -10.12 -3.92
N VAL A 316 30.47 -9.60 -4.65
CA VAL A 316 29.26 -10.31 -5.04
C VAL A 316 29.20 -10.49 -6.56
N LEU A 317 28.90 -11.71 -6.99
CA LEU A 317 28.54 -11.99 -8.38
C LEU A 317 27.02 -11.92 -8.54
N GLY A 318 26.54 -10.96 -9.30
CA GLY A 318 25.15 -10.90 -9.73
C GLY A 318 24.92 -11.83 -10.90
N TRP A 319 23.87 -12.62 -10.83
CA TRP A 319 23.51 -13.62 -11.81
C TRP A 319 22.06 -13.44 -12.23
N ASP A 320 21.88 -13.02 -13.48
CA ASP A 320 20.56 -12.89 -14.10
C ASP A 320 20.29 -14.15 -14.95
N PRO A 321 19.51 -15.11 -14.42
CA PRO A 321 19.32 -16.38 -15.10
C PRO A 321 18.48 -16.26 -16.37
N ALA A 322 18.88 -16.98 -17.41
CA ALA A 322 18.14 -17.09 -18.66
C ALA A 322 18.47 -18.40 -19.34
N PHE A 323 17.62 -18.80 -20.26
CA PHE A 323 17.87 -19.99 -21.08
C PHE A 323 18.67 -19.66 -22.36
N ARG A 324 17.98 -19.37 -23.43
CA ARG A 324 18.58 -19.21 -24.76
C ARG A 324 19.56 -18.05 -24.87
N THR A 325 19.23 -16.92 -24.27
CA THR A 325 20.03 -15.69 -24.38
C THR A 325 21.29 -15.71 -23.50
N GLY A 326 21.46 -16.75 -22.70
CA GLY A 326 22.55 -16.86 -21.74
C GLY A 326 22.33 -16.12 -20.43
N CYS A 327 22.98 -16.60 -19.39
CA CYS A 327 22.97 -15.97 -18.09
C CYS A 327 23.93 -14.78 -18.07
N LYS A 328 23.43 -13.59 -17.66
CA LYS A 328 24.24 -12.38 -17.58
C LYS A 328 24.83 -12.29 -16.18
N LEU A 329 26.12 -12.00 -16.12
CA LEU A 329 26.88 -11.92 -14.88
C LEU A 329 27.51 -10.55 -14.72
N ALA A 330 27.54 -10.07 -13.48
CA ALA A 330 28.28 -8.86 -13.12
C ALA A 330 28.95 -9.05 -11.77
N VAL A 331 30.20 -8.64 -11.64
CA VAL A 331 30.92 -8.65 -10.36
C VAL A 331 30.88 -7.24 -9.78
N ALA A 332 30.37 -7.14 -8.55
CA ALA A 332 30.40 -5.88 -7.78
C ALA A 332 31.36 -6.05 -6.59
N ASP A 333 32.25 -5.09 -6.41
CA ASP A 333 33.12 -5.08 -5.24
C ASP A 333 32.35 -4.70 -3.98
N ALA A 334 33.02 -4.69 -2.83
CA ALA A 334 32.38 -4.38 -1.54
C ALA A 334 31.71 -2.99 -1.49
N THR A 335 32.07 -2.08 -2.38
CA THR A 335 31.49 -0.73 -2.48
C THR A 335 30.32 -0.64 -3.48
N GLY A 336 30.03 -1.73 -4.18
CA GLY A 336 29.00 -1.78 -5.23
C GLY A 336 29.50 -1.38 -6.62
N LYS A 337 30.79 -1.12 -6.78
CA LYS A 337 31.39 -0.81 -8.09
C LYS A 337 31.43 -2.08 -8.94
N VAL A 338 30.94 -2.00 -10.17
CA VAL A 338 31.00 -3.12 -11.12
C VAL A 338 32.39 -3.25 -11.69
N LEU A 339 33.02 -4.41 -11.45
CA LEU A 339 34.41 -4.70 -11.88
C LEU A 339 34.46 -5.35 -13.25
N ASP A 340 33.48 -6.20 -13.57
CA ASP A 340 33.47 -6.95 -14.83
C ASP A 340 32.05 -7.47 -15.11
N THR A 341 31.77 -7.75 -16.38
CA THR A 341 30.52 -8.36 -16.83
C THR A 341 30.82 -9.44 -17.89
N THR A 342 29.98 -10.46 -17.98
CA THR A 342 30.07 -11.49 -19.02
C THR A 342 28.72 -12.18 -19.21
N VAL A 343 28.66 -13.04 -20.22
CA VAL A 343 27.52 -13.92 -20.49
C VAL A 343 28.02 -15.35 -20.51
N ILE A 344 27.34 -16.25 -19.84
CA ILE A 344 27.64 -17.68 -19.85
C ILE A 344 26.41 -18.47 -20.29
N TYR A 345 26.61 -19.68 -20.77
CA TYR A 345 25.54 -20.52 -21.33
C TYR A 345 25.44 -21.89 -20.65
N PRO A 346 25.20 -21.92 -19.31
CA PRO A 346 25.11 -23.17 -18.58
C PRO A 346 23.72 -23.82 -18.60
N THR A 347 22.72 -23.14 -19.15
CA THR A 347 21.31 -23.55 -19.14
C THR A 347 20.82 -23.87 -20.55
N ALA A 348 19.80 -24.70 -20.68
CA ALA A 348 19.26 -25.14 -21.96
C ALA A 348 18.85 -23.98 -22.90
N PRO A 349 19.05 -24.04 -24.21
CA PRO A 349 19.75 -25.11 -24.93
C PRO A 349 21.27 -25.00 -24.75
N THR A 350 21.90 -26.05 -24.26
CA THR A 350 23.34 -26.07 -23.97
C THR A 350 23.92 -27.46 -24.23
N ASN A 351 25.23 -27.60 -24.05
CA ASN A 351 25.94 -28.86 -24.10
C ASN A 351 27.05 -28.90 -23.05
N GLU A 352 27.66 -30.06 -22.86
CA GLU A 352 28.71 -30.26 -21.87
C GLU A 352 29.89 -29.28 -22.03
N LYS A 353 30.28 -29.01 -23.28
CA LYS A 353 31.35 -28.04 -23.55
C LYS A 353 31.03 -26.63 -23.08
N LYS A 354 29.81 -26.17 -23.30
CA LYS A 354 29.35 -24.82 -22.87
C LYS A 354 29.25 -24.75 -21.35
N ILE A 355 28.78 -25.81 -20.69
CA ILE A 355 28.69 -25.90 -19.23
C ILE A 355 30.10 -25.83 -18.63
N GLN A 356 31.06 -26.60 -19.17
CA GLN A 356 32.45 -26.55 -18.70
C GLN A 356 33.08 -25.19 -18.91
N ALA A 357 32.85 -24.56 -20.06
CA ALA A 357 33.35 -23.21 -20.33
C ALA A 357 32.78 -22.20 -19.30
N ALA A 358 31.50 -22.33 -18.96
CA ALA A 358 30.84 -21.49 -17.92
C ALA A 358 31.51 -21.71 -16.55
N LYS A 359 31.72 -22.96 -16.16
CA LYS A 359 32.38 -23.30 -14.89
C LYS A 359 33.80 -22.77 -14.81
N GLU A 360 34.57 -22.91 -15.90
CA GLU A 360 35.95 -22.39 -15.97
C GLU A 360 35.99 -20.87 -15.85
N LYS A 361 35.06 -20.16 -16.49
CA LYS A 361 34.94 -18.72 -16.36
C LYS A 361 34.61 -18.29 -14.93
N LEU A 362 33.70 -19.00 -14.26
CA LEU A 362 33.34 -18.75 -12.88
C LEU A 362 34.51 -19.02 -11.93
N LYS A 363 35.25 -20.10 -12.12
CA LYS A 363 36.46 -20.41 -11.35
C LYS A 363 37.51 -19.31 -11.47
N GLU A 364 37.75 -18.86 -12.72
CA GLU A 364 38.66 -17.75 -13.00
C GLU A 364 38.25 -16.47 -12.23
N TRP A 365 36.97 -16.12 -12.30
CA TRP A 365 36.45 -14.92 -11.66
C TRP A 365 36.46 -15.00 -10.13
N ILE A 366 36.13 -16.16 -9.56
CA ILE A 366 36.20 -16.35 -8.09
C ILE A 366 37.62 -16.10 -7.59
N ARG A 367 38.62 -16.57 -8.29
CA ARG A 367 40.03 -16.41 -7.93
C ARG A 367 40.52 -14.99 -8.18
N LYS A 368 40.17 -14.41 -9.33
CA LYS A 368 40.61 -13.06 -9.72
C LYS A 368 40.01 -11.96 -8.86
N TYR A 369 38.71 -12.02 -8.57
CA TYR A 369 38.01 -10.98 -7.89
C TYR A 369 37.71 -11.30 -6.40
N HIS A 370 38.10 -12.45 -5.94
CA HIS A 370 37.84 -12.95 -4.57
C HIS A 370 36.34 -12.97 -4.24
N ILE A 371 35.52 -13.45 -5.16
CA ILE A 371 34.07 -13.55 -5.00
C ILE A 371 33.74 -14.54 -3.88
N THR A 372 32.89 -14.13 -2.95
CA THR A 372 32.46 -14.95 -1.80
C THR A 372 30.96 -15.22 -1.79
N LEU A 373 30.19 -14.52 -2.61
CA LEU A 373 28.74 -14.62 -2.63
C LEU A 373 28.21 -14.48 -4.06
N PHE A 374 27.30 -15.38 -4.43
CA PHE A 374 26.51 -15.28 -5.66
C PHE A 374 25.10 -14.82 -5.32
N SER A 375 24.68 -13.72 -5.92
CA SER A 375 23.32 -13.22 -5.86
C SER A 375 22.58 -13.63 -7.14
N VAL A 376 21.67 -14.57 -7.03
CA VAL A 376 21.01 -15.20 -8.20
C VAL A 376 19.57 -14.75 -8.26
N GLY A 377 19.16 -14.16 -9.38
CA GLY A 377 17.77 -13.78 -9.62
C GLY A 377 16.84 -14.99 -9.63
N ASN A 378 15.61 -14.80 -9.17
CA ASN A 378 14.63 -15.87 -9.04
C ASN A 378 13.73 -16.07 -10.28
N GLY A 379 14.10 -15.50 -11.41
CA GLY A 379 13.32 -15.59 -12.65
C GLY A 379 13.47 -16.90 -13.39
N THR A 380 13.17 -16.86 -14.67
CA THR A 380 13.31 -18.00 -15.59
C THR A 380 14.72 -18.58 -15.53
N ALA A 381 14.85 -19.91 -15.53
CA ALA A 381 16.13 -20.63 -15.45
C ALA A 381 16.88 -20.51 -14.11
N SER A 382 16.27 -19.98 -13.08
CA SER A 382 16.85 -19.88 -11.75
C SER A 382 17.24 -21.25 -11.17
N ARG A 383 16.35 -22.23 -11.27
CA ARG A 383 16.59 -23.60 -10.79
C ARG A 383 17.78 -24.26 -11.48
N GLU A 384 17.83 -24.18 -12.78
CA GLU A 384 18.89 -24.76 -13.62
C GLU A 384 20.24 -24.08 -13.33
N SER A 385 20.21 -22.76 -13.14
CA SER A 385 21.40 -22.01 -12.74
C SER A 385 21.88 -22.43 -11.35
N GLU A 386 20.97 -22.61 -10.41
CA GLU A 386 21.28 -23.05 -9.05
C GLU A 386 21.97 -24.40 -9.04
N GLN A 387 21.51 -25.35 -9.85
CA GLN A 387 22.13 -26.67 -9.97
C GLN A 387 23.58 -26.58 -10.47
N VAL A 388 23.83 -25.76 -11.48
CA VAL A 388 25.19 -25.54 -11.98
C VAL A 388 26.07 -24.89 -10.91
N ILE A 389 25.57 -23.95 -10.19
CA ILE A 389 26.28 -23.26 -9.10
C ILE A 389 26.70 -24.25 -8.00
N VAL A 390 25.80 -25.11 -7.57
CA VAL A 390 26.07 -26.10 -6.54
C VAL A 390 27.13 -27.12 -7.03
N GLU A 391 27.02 -27.60 -8.26
CA GLU A 391 28.04 -28.46 -8.86
C GLU A 391 29.39 -27.76 -8.85
N LEU A 392 29.45 -26.50 -9.26
CA LEU A 392 30.68 -25.71 -9.26
C LEU A 392 31.26 -25.60 -7.82
N PHE A 393 30.44 -25.36 -6.83
CA PHE A 393 30.91 -25.23 -5.44
C PHE A 393 31.55 -26.52 -4.91
N HIS A 394 31.09 -27.69 -5.37
CA HIS A 394 31.73 -28.98 -5.07
C HIS A 394 33.06 -29.18 -5.77
N GLU A 395 33.36 -28.45 -6.84
CA GLU A 395 34.58 -28.55 -7.61
C GLU A 395 35.70 -27.59 -7.19
N ILE A 396 35.41 -26.65 -6.28
CA ILE A 396 36.35 -25.61 -5.87
C ILE A 396 36.67 -25.69 -4.37
N PRO A 397 37.93 -25.31 -3.95
CA PRO A 397 38.31 -25.24 -2.55
C PRO A 397 37.81 -23.96 -1.86
N GLU A 398 37.56 -22.89 -2.60
CA GLU A 398 37.13 -21.62 -2.08
C GLU A 398 35.73 -21.72 -1.45
N LYS A 399 35.52 -21.04 -0.32
CA LYS A 399 34.22 -20.97 0.33
C LYS A 399 33.38 -19.88 -0.29
N VAL A 400 32.43 -20.28 -1.11
CA VAL A 400 31.48 -19.40 -1.78
C VAL A 400 30.07 -19.88 -1.45
N GLN A 401 29.20 -18.94 -1.17
CA GLN A 401 27.80 -19.22 -0.91
C GLN A 401 26.94 -18.55 -1.98
N TYR A 402 25.69 -18.91 -2.07
CA TYR A 402 24.74 -18.23 -2.95
C TYR A 402 23.45 -17.91 -2.21
N VAL A 403 22.71 -16.98 -2.74
CA VAL A 403 21.38 -16.60 -2.26
C VAL A 403 20.49 -16.34 -3.46
N ILE A 404 19.26 -16.79 -3.40
CA ILE A 404 18.26 -16.48 -4.42
C ILE A 404 17.62 -15.14 -4.04
N VAL A 405 17.67 -14.19 -4.97
CA VAL A 405 17.20 -12.82 -4.77
C VAL A 405 15.99 -12.57 -5.66
N ASN A 406 15.00 -11.91 -5.12
CA ASN A 406 13.85 -11.46 -5.91
C ASN A 406 14.34 -10.42 -6.94
N GLU A 407 14.22 -10.75 -8.21
CA GLU A 407 14.63 -9.86 -9.32
C GLU A 407 13.52 -8.93 -9.79
N ALA A 408 12.37 -8.92 -9.12
CA ALA A 408 11.26 -8.07 -9.49
C ALA A 408 11.70 -6.60 -9.62
N GLY A 409 11.27 -5.97 -10.69
CA GLY A 409 11.65 -4.60 -11.00
C GLY A 409 13.03 -4.44 -11.61
N ALA A 410 13.89 -5.46 -11.68
CA ALA A 410 15.20 -5.35 -12.30
C ALA A 410 15.10 -5.01 -13.79
N SER A 411 14.14 -5.60 -14.49
CA SER A 411 13.87 -5.28 -15.90
C SER A 411 13.38 -3.85 -16.08
N VAL A 412 12.55 -3.36 -15.15
CA VAL A 412 12.08 -1.97 -15.16
C VAL A 412 13.26 -1.01 -14.94
N TYR A 413 14.11 -1.30 -13.97
CA TYR A 413 15.31 -0.53 -13.70
C TYR A 413 16.24 -0.51 -14.92
N SER A 414 16.56 -1.67 -15.47
CA SER A 414 17.54 -1.81 -16.55
C SER A 414 17.14 -1.08 -17.83
N ALA A 415 15.84 -0.93 -18.08
CA ALA A 415 15.28 -0.18 -19.20
C ALA A 415 15.07 1.31 -18.89
N SER A 416 15.30 1.74 -17.65
CA SER A 416 15.03 3.11 -17.21
C SER A 416 16.09 4.10 -17.68
N LYS A 417 15.71 5.39 -17.71
CA LYS A 417 16.62 6.49 -17.96
C LYS A 417 17.75 6.52 -16.94
N LEU A 418 17.41 6.26 -15.67
CA LEU A 418 18.40 6.22 -14.58
C LEU A 418 19.48 5.19 -14.82
N ALA A 419 19.12 3.98 -15.23
CA ALA A 419 20.08 2.92 -15.54
C ALA A 419 20.97 3.29 -16.72
N THR A 420 20.40 3.96 -17.73
CA THR A 420 21.16 4.46 -18.89
C THR A 420 22.18 5.52 -18.46
N GLU A 421 21.82 6.39 -17.56
CA GLU A 421 22.74 7.43 -17.01
C GLU A 421 23.83 6.79 -16.14
N GLU A 422 23.48 5.79 -15.34
CA GLU A 422 24.40 5.10 -14.43
C GLU A 422 25.39 4.19 -15.20
N PHE A 423 24.88 3.48 -16.21
CA PHE A 423 25.68 2.54 -17.01
C PHE A 423 25.44 2.77 -18.51
N PRO A 424 25.93 3.88 -19.08
CA PRO A 424 25.67 4.21 -20.48
C PRO A 424 26.27 3.20 -21.49
N ASN A 425 27.34 2.49 -21.08
CA ASN A 425 28.03 1.53 -21.93
C ASN A 425 27.56 0.07 -21.75
N PHE A 426 26.62 -0.17 -20.82
CA PHE A 426 26.05 -1.48 -20.59
C PHE A 426 24.73 -1.65 -21.34
N ASP A 427 24.46 -2.87 -21.78
CA ASP A 427 23.14 -3.24 -22.26
C ASP A 427 22.19 -3.54 -21.10
N VAL A 428 20.94 -3.87 -21.42
CA VAL A 428 19.89 -4.16 -20.43
C VAL A 428 20.26 -5.36 -19.54
N GLY A 429 20.86 -6.41 -20.13
CA GLY A 429 21.26 -7.59 -19.38
C GLY A 429 22.38 -7.33 -18.38
N GLN A 430 23.37 -6.54 -18.78
CA GLN A 430 24.48 -6.14 -17.89
C GLN A 430 23.98 -5.30 -16.72
N ARG A 431 23.07 -4.38 -17.00
CA ARG A 431 22.44 -3.53 -15.96
C ARG A 431 21.62 -4.35 -14.96
N SER A 432 20.85 -5.33 -15.46
CA SER A 432 20.09 -6.25 -14.60
C SER A 432 21.01 -7.06 -13.68
N ALA A 433 22.06 -7.63 -14.20
CA ALA A 433 23.02 -8.41 -13.42
C ALA A 433 23.70 -7.54 -12.34
N ALA A 434 24.08 -6.32 -12.68
CA ALA A 434 24.66 -5.37 -11.74
C ALA A 434 23.66 -5.03 -10.62
N SER A 435 22.40 -4.80 -10.95
CA SER A 435 21.35 -4.52 -9.97
C SER A 435 21.12 -5.71 -9.02
N ILE A 436 21.11 -6.93 -9.55
CA ILE A 436 20.94 -8.14 -8.74
C ILE A 436 22.12 -8.31 -7.76
N ALA A 437 23.35 -8.01 -8.17
CA ALA A 437 24.50 -8.03 -7.27
C ALA A 437 24.35 -7.01 -6.13
N ARG A 438 23.97 -5.80 -6.45
CA ARG A 438 23.85 -4.70 -5.48
C ARG A 438 22.68 -4.85 -4.51
N ARG A 439 21.61 -5.56 -4.91
CA ARG A 439 20.44 -5.79 -4.05
C ARG A 439 20.75 -6.51 -2.77
N ILE A 440 21.71 -7.43 -2.80
CA ILE A 440 22.09 -8.14 -1.58
C ILE A 440 23.10 -7.32 -0.75
N GLN A 441 23.88 -6.48 -1.40
CA GLN A 441 24.84 -5.63 -0.72
C GLN A 441 24.17 -4.55 0.11
N ASP A 442 23.19 -3.86 -0.46
CA ASP A 442 22.33 -2.89 0.24
C ASP A 442 20.97 -2.83 -0.44
N PRO A 443 19.98 -3.58 0.05
CA PRO A 443 18.65 -3.62 -0.56
C PRO A 443 17.98 -2.26 -0.67
N LEU A 444 18.03 -1.46 0.39
CA LEU A 444 17.40 -0.14 0.40
C LEU A 444 17.99 0.78 -0.66
N ALA A 445 19.31 0.91 -0.68
CA ALA A 445 20.01 1.79 -1.61
C ALA A 445 19.76 1.43 -3.08
N GLU A 446 19.62 0.16 -3.39
CA GLU A 446 19.35 -0.30 -4.77
C GLU A 446 17.85 -0.22 -5.12
N LEU A 447 16.97 -0.66 -4.24
CA LEU A 447 15.53 -0.72 -4.51
C LEU A 447 14.87 0.65 -4.65
N VAL A 448 15.42 1.71 -4.05
CA VAL A 448 14.90 3.08 -4.23
C VAL A 448 15.03 3.59 -5.66
N LYS A 449 15.83 2.94 -6.50
CA LYS A 449 15.98 3.26 -7.93
C LYS A 449 14.79 2.78 -8.75
N ILE A 450 13.95 1.93 -8.18
CA ILE A 450 12.78 1.31 -8.81
C ILE A 450 11.52 1.96 -8.26
N GLU A 451 10.55 2.22 -9.14
CA GLU A 451 9.26 2.68 -8.67
C GLU A 451 8.64 1.65 -7.72
N PRO A 452 8.22 2.03 -6.49
CA PRO A 452 7.81 1.06 -5.46
C PRO A 452 6.74 0.06 -5.91
N LYS A 453 5.77 0.49 -6.70
CA LYS A 453 4.72 -0.40 -7.23
C LYS A 453 5.23 -1.46 -8.22
N SER A 454 6.46 -1.34 -8.70
CA SER A 454 7.09 -2.31 -9.59
C SER A 454 7.93 -3.36 -8.85
N ILE A 455 8.04 -3.30 -7.54
CA ILE A 455 8.88 -4.20 -6.73
C ILE A 455 8.21 -5.56 -6.44
N GLY A 456 6.95 -5.74 -6.74
CA GLY A 456 6.31 -7.06 -6.66
C GLY A 456 6.19 -7.66 -5.24
N VAL A 457 5.80 -6.85 -4.25
CA VAL A 457 5.66 -7.28 -2.85
C VAL A 457 4.27 -7.77 -2.47
N GLY A 458 3.37 -7.92 -3.46
CA GLY A 458 2.01 -8.39 -3.21
C GLY A 458 1.39 -9.01 -4.44
N GLN A 459 0.38 -9.84 -4.21
CA GLN A 459 -0.42 -10.38 -5.29
C GLN A 459 -1.41 -9.33 -5.79
N SER A 460 -1.68 -9.35 -7.09
CA SER A 460 -2.70 -8.48 -7.71
C SER A 460 -2.45 -6.97 -7.56
N GLN A 461 -1.20 -6.56 -7.42
CA GLN A 461 -0.85 -5.13 -7.35
C GLN A 461 -1.38 -4.33 -8.55
N HIS A 462 -1.34 -4.92 -9.74
CA HIS A 462 -1.80 -4.29 -10.99
C HIS A 462 -3.33 -4.18 -11.10
N ASP A 463 -4.09 -4.87 -10.25
CA ASP A 463 -5.56 -4.81 -10.23
C ASP A 463 -6.10 -3.65 -9.39
N MET A 464 -5.22 -2.94 -8.71
CA MET A 464 -5.58 -1.89 -7.75
C MET A 464 -5.54 -0.49 -8.35
N ASN A 465 -6.11 0.47 -7.62
CA ASN A 465 -5.95 1.88 -7.92
C ASN A 465 -4.46 2.24 -7.85
N GLN A 466 -3.85 2.49 -9.01
CA GLN A 466 -2.40 2.68 -9.13
C GLN A 466 -1.90 3.96 -8.44
N LYS A 467 -2.71 5.00 -8.42
CA LYS A 467 -2.37 6.25 -7.72
C LYS A 467 -2.28 6.02 -6.20
N LYS A 468 -3.29 5.39 -5.65
CA LYS A 468 -3.38 5.08 -4.22
C LYS A 468 -2.26 4.13 -3.78
N LEU A 469 -2.01 3.09 -4.57
CA LEU A 469 -0.91 2.16 -4.34
C LEU A 469 0.45 2.88 -4.37
N GLY A 470 0.68 3.70 -5.39
CA GLY A 470 1.92 4.46 -5.54
C GLY A 470 2.20 5.40 -4.37
N GLU A 471 1.19 6.13 -3.92
CA GLU A 471 1.28 7.04 -2.77
C GLU A 471 1.59 6.28 -1.48
N ALA A 472 0.88 5.18 -1.23
CA ALA A 472 1.08 4.36 -0.03
C ALA A 472 2.48 3.74 0.01
N LEU A 473 2.91 3.11 -1.07
CA LEU A 473 4.23 2.49 -1.15
C LEU A 473 5.36 3.52 -1.13
N GLY A 474 5.17 4.67 -1.78
CA GLY A 474 6.11 5.80 -1.71
C GLY A 474 6.32 6.28 -0.28
N GLY A 475 5.25 6.33 0.50
CA GLY A 475 5.31 6.66 1.92
C GLY A 475 6.11 5.65 2.74
N VAL A 476 5.98 4.37 2.44
CA VAL A 476 6.77 3.31 3.08
C VAL A 476 8.26 3.48 2.81
N VAL A 477 8.62 3.74 1.57
CA VAL A 477 10.03 3.98 1.20
C VAL A 477 10.58 5.20 1.95
N GLU A 478 9.84 6.30 1.96
CA GLU A 478 10.22 7.52 2.68
C GLU A 478 10.46 7.23 4.16
N ASP A 479 9.56 6.53 4.81
CA ASP A 479 9.70 6.18 6.23
C ASP A 479 10.94 5.31 6.48
N CYS A 480 11.19 4.32 5.64
CA CYS A 480 12.36 3.45 5.76
C CYS A 480 13.68 4.22 5.57
N VAL A 481 13.77 5.04 4.53
CA VAL A 481 14.97 5.83 4.23
C VAL A 481 15.32 6.76 5.39
N ASN A 482 14.34 7.48 5.91
CA ASN A 482 14.57 8.41 7.01
C ASN A 482 14.82 7.70 8.35
N ARG A 483 14.25 6.53 8.57
CA ARG A 483 14.54 5.72 9.75
C ARG A 483 15.97 5.22 9.77
N VAL A 484 16.46 4.77 8.62
CA VAL A 484 17.85 4.28 8.47
C VAL A 484 18.86 5.41 8.51
N GLY A 485 18.51 6.56 7.93
CA GLY A 485 19.45 7.64 7.69
C GLY A 485 20.28 7.42 6.44
N VAL A 486 20.83 8.49 5.89
CA VAL A 486 21.49 8.47 4.59
C VAL A 486 22.88 9.10 4.68
N ASP A 487 23.88 8.43 4.13
CA ASP A 487 25.24 9.00 3.99
C ASP A 487 25.25 10.08 2.92
N LEU A 488 25.48 11.32 3.34
CA LEU A 488 25.43 12.49 2.44
C LEU A 488 26.48 12.42 1.32
N ASN A 489 27.63 11.82 1.59
CA ASN A 489 28.75 11.81 0.66
C ASN A 489 28.74 10.64 -0.35
N THR A 490 27.96 9.61 -0.09
CA THR A 490 27.93 8.41 -0.95
C THR A 490 26.57 8.12 -1.59
N ALA A 491 25.49 8.68 -1.06
CA ALA A 491 24.15 8.37 -1.51
C ALA A 491 23.88 8.83 -2.94
N SER A 492 23.11 8.01 -3.67
CA SER A 492 22.61 8.36 -5.00
C SER A 492 21.56 9.46 -4.90
N ALA A 493 21.31 10.15 -6.02
CA ALA A 493 20.22 11.13 -6.09
C ALA A 493 18.86 10.47 -5.81
N SER A 494 18.66 9.23 -6.25
CA SER A 494 17.45 8.46 -5.99
C SER A 494 17.20 8.25 -4.49
N LEU A 495 18.22 7.85 -3.75
CA LEU A 495 18.13 7.68 -2.30
C LEU A 495 17.89 9.02 -1.60
N LEU A 496 18.64 10.04 -1.96
CA LEU A 496 18.50 11.40 -1.40
C LEU A 496 17.10 11.96 -1.61
N SER A 497 16.44 11.65 -2.72
CA SER A 497 15.11 12.19 -3.02
C SER A 497 14.01 11.72 -2.05
N TYR A 498 14.26 10.66 -1.29
CA TYR A 498 13.34 10.19 -0.24
C TYR A 498 13.64 10.77 1.14
N VAL A 499 14.75 11.48 1.28
CA VAL A 499 15.07 12.14 2.56
C VAL A 499 14.10 13.29 2.80
N SER A 500 13.66 13.42 4.04
CA SER A 500 12.74 14.47 4.47
C SER A 500 13.13 15.85 3.95
N GLY A 501 12.24 16.52 3.25
CA GLY A 501 12.46 17.88 2.75
C GLY A 501 13.30 18.00 1.47
N ILE A 502 13.76 16.88 0.90
CA ILE A 502 14.57 16.87 -0.32
C ILE A 502 13.71 16.45 -1.52
N SER A 503 13.53 17.36 -2.46
CA SER A 503 12.89 17.06 -3.74
C SER A 503 13.89 16.38 -4.69
N LYS A 504 13.38 15.84 -5.81
CA LYS A 504 14.23 15.25 -6.86
C LYS A 504 15.27 16.26 -7.39
N VAL A 505 14.87 17.52 -7.52
CA VAL A 505 15.75 18.59 -7.99
C VAL A 505 16.86 18.85 -6.96
N ILE A 506 16.50 18.99 -5.70
CA ILE A 506 17.46 19.21 -4.61
C ILE A 506 18.43 18.02 -4.50
N ALA A 507 17.92 16.79 -4.62
CA ALA A 507 18.77 15.59 -4.61
C ALA A 507 19.86 15.63 -5.69
N LYS A 508 19.50 15.99 -6.91
CA LYS A 508 20.45 16.17 -8.02
C LYS A 508 21.43 17.30 -7.73
N ASN A 509 20.97 18.40 -7.12
CA ASN A 509 21.81 19.51 -6.76
C ASN A 509 22.83 19.15 -5.68
N ILE A 510 22.45 18.29 -4.73
CA ILE A 510 23.38 17.77 -3.72
C ILE A 510 24.50 16.96 -4.37
N VAL A 511 24.13 16.07 -5.27
CA VAL A 511 25.12 15.24 -6.00
C VAL A 511 26.06 16.13 -6.83
N ALA A 512 25.51 17.10 -7.57
CA ALA A 512 26.29 18.05 -8.35
C ALA A 512 27.27 18.87 -7.49
N TYR A 513 26.79 19.37 -6.36
CA TYR A 513 27.62 20.10 -5.40
C TYR A 513 28.81 19.26 -4.90
N ARG A 514 28.52 18.03 -4.54
CA ARG A 514 29.51 17.07 -4.04
C ARG A 514 30.58 16.74 -5.10
N GLU A 515 30.17 16.58 -6.35
CA GLU A 515 31.07 16.30 -7.46
C GLU A 515 31.98 17.52 -7.77
N GLU A 516 31.44 18.72 -7.66
CA GLU A 516 32.15 19.97 -7.95
C GLU A 516 33.10 20.41 -6.80
N ASN A 517 32.64 20.27 -5.55
CA ASN A 517 33.32 20.82 -4.37
C ASN A 517 33.96 19.77 -3.46
N GLY A 518 33.84 18.48 -3.80
CA GLY A 518 34.31 17.41 -2.95
C GLY A 518 33.29 17.04 -1.85
N SER A 519 33.69 16.14 -0.97
CA SER A 519 32.86 15.65 0.12
C SER A 519 32.42 16.75 1.07
N PHE A 520 31.17 16.68 1.52
CA PHE A 520 30.68 17.56 2.58
C PHE A 520 31.46 17.33 3.87
N GLN A 521 31.93 18.43 4.50
CA GLN A 521 32.68 18.40 5.74
C GLN A 521 31.79 18.61 6.98
N ASN A 522 30.67 19.29 6.81
CA ASN A 522 29.70 19.52 7.86
C ASN A 522 28.28 19.67 7.28
N ARG A 523 27.29 19.53 8.13
CA ARG A 523 25.87 19.65 7.71
C ARG A 523 25.50 21.05 7.23
N LYS A 524 26.15 22.10 7.74
CA LYS A 524 25.89 23.49 7.33
C LYS A 524 26.21 23.76 5.87
N GLU A 525 27.14 23.01 5.27
CA GLU A 525 27.43 23.12 3.83
C GLU A 525 26.20 22.84 2.95
N LEU A 526 25.20 22.11 3.46
CA LEU A 526 23.94 21.87 2.73
C LEU A 526 23.28 23.19 2.32
N LEU A 527 23.42 24.25 3.10
CA LEU A 527 22.87 25.56 2.79
C LEU A 527 23.50 26.22 1.55
N LYS A 528 24.63 25.71 1.09
CA LYS A 528 25.31 26.16 -0.14
C LYS A 528 24.77 25.43 -1.39
N VAL A 529 23.98 24.40 -1.21
CA VAL A 529 23.37 23.65 -2.30
C VAL A 529 22.22 24.47 -2.92
N ALA A 530 22.18 24.53 -4.25
CA ALA A 530 21.14 25.26 -4.98
C ALA A 530 19.75 24.75 -4.62
N LYS A 531 18.82 25.67 -4.35
CA LYS A 531 17.42 25.43 -3.96
C LYS A 531 17.21 24.76 -2.59
N LEU A 532 18.27 24.50 -1.84
CA LEU A 532 18.18 24.00 -0.47
C LEU A 532 18.22 25.18 0.50
N GLY A 533 17.05 25.68 0.86
CA GLY A 533 16.92 26.80 1.79
C GLY A 533 16.81 26.37 3.25
N PRO A 534 16.61 27.35 4.17
CA PRO A 534 16.54 27.05 5.61
C PRO A 534 15.47 26.03 6.00
N LYS A 535 14.30 26.06 5.35
CA LYS A 535 13.21 25.10 5.64
C LYS A 535 13.59 23.69 5.23
N ALA A 536 14.15 23.51 4.03
CA ALA A 536 14.62 22.21 3.57
C ALA A 536 15.77 21.70 4.48
N PHE A 537 16.67 22.57 4.87
CA PHE A 537 17.75 22.23 5.81
C PHE A 537 17.19 21.71 7.15
N GLU A 538 16.24 22.42 7.74
CA GLU A 538 15.58 21.99 8.97
C GLU A 538 14.98 20.58 8.83
N GLN A 539 14.32 20.31 7.71
CA GLN A 539 13.66 19.02 7.48
C GLN A 539 14.65 17.87 7.24
N CYS A 540 15.76 18.11 6.56
CA CYS A 540 16.66 17.05 6.09
C CYS A 540 17.91 16.81 6.97
N ALA A 541 18.40 17.83 7.66
CA ALA A 541 19.73 17.78 8.26
C ALA A 541 19.96 16.60 9.20
N GLY A 542 19.00 16.28 10.04
CA GLY A 542 19.13 15.18 11.00
C GLY A 542 19.15 13.77 10.38
N PHE A 543 18.64 13.64 9.16
CA PHE A 543 18.57 12.38 8.44
C PHE A 543 19.78 12.12 7.54
N LEU A 544 20.61 13.14 7.32
CA LEU A 544 21.83 13.04 6.52
C LEU A 544 23.05 12.91 7.43
N ARG A 545 23.89 11.92 7.15
CA ARG A 545 25.06 11.58 7.97
C ARG A 545 26.34 11.93 7.23
N ILE A 546 27.33 12.43 7.99
CA ILE A 546 28.69 12.67 7.49
C ILE A 546 29.64 11.90 8.41
N ARG A 547 30.22 10.81 7.91
CA ARG A 547 31.02 9.90 8.74
C ARG A 547 32.38 10.48 9.18
N SER A 548 33.03 11.26 8.34
CA SER A 548 34.38 11.77 8.57
C SER A 548 34.43 13.31 8.44
N GLY A 549 33.43 13.98 9.03
CA GLY A 549 33.34 15.42 8.99
C GLY A 549 34.05 16.14 10.13
N GLU A 550 33.98 17.45 10.11
CA GLU A 550 34.58 18.34 11.13
C GLU A 550 33.89 18.19 12.50
N ASN A 551 32.59 17.95 12.53
CA ASN A 551 31.84 17.83 13.77
C ASN A 551 31.37 16.37 13.95
N PRO A 552 31.80 15.68 15.01
CA PRO A 552 31.37 14.30 15.27
C PRO A 552 29.85 14.11 15.38
N LEU A 553 29.09 15.13 15.79
CA LEU A 553 27.63 15.07 15.85
C LEU A 553 26.99 14.92 14.48
N ASP A 554 27.68 15.32 13.41
CA ASP A 554 27.19 15.18 12.04
C ASP A 554 27.09 13.72 11.57
N CYS A 555 27.73 12.77 12.27
CA CYS A 555 27.58 11.35 11.97
C CYS A 555 26.41 10.68 12.74
N THR A 556 25.72 11.45 13.56
CA THR A 556 24.60 10.98 14.39
C THR A 556 23.24 11.42 13.85
N GLY A 557 22.17 10.87 14.41
CA GLY A 557 20.80 11.33 14.15
C GLY A 557 20.39 12.55 14.97
N VAL A 558 21.29 13.17 15.71
CA VAL A 558 21.01 14.40 16.47
C VAL A 558 20.81 15.55 15.49
N HIS A 559 19.70 16.25 15.59
CA HIS A 559 19.43 17.40 14.75
C HIS A 559 20.34 18.58 15.14
N PRO A 560 20.85 19.37 14.19
CA PRO A 560 21.67 20.53 14.50
C PRO A 560 21.07 21.50 15.52
N GLU A 561 19.74 21.64 15.56
CA GLU A 561 19.05 22.47 16.57
C GLU A 561 19.31 22.03 18.01
N SER A 562 19.70 20.78 18.22
CA SER A 562 19.99 20.20 19.52
C SER A 562 21.49 20.07 19.83
N TYR A 563 22.35 20.59 18.99
CA TYR A 563 23.82 20.48 19.20
C TYR A 563 24.30 21.14 20.48
N ALA A 564 23.74 22.30 20.81
CA ALA A 564 24.08 22.98 22.06
C ALA A 564 23.71 22.11 23.28
N ALA A 565 22.53 21.50 23.27
CA ALA A 565 22.08 20.61 24.35
C ALA A 565 22.96 19.36 24.45
N ALA A 566 23.30 18.76 23.31
CA ALA A 566 24.19 17.59 23.26
C ALA A 566 25.59 17.90 23.80
N GLY A 567 26.15 19.05 23.45
CA GLY A 567 27.43 19.51 23.95
C GLY A 567 27.43 19.71 25.45
N LYS A 568 26.42 20.36 26.01
CA LYS A 568 26.23 20.53 27.45
C LYS A 568 26.08 19.19 28.19
N LEU A 569 25.35 18.25 27.60
CA LEU A 569 25.19 16.92 28.17
C LEU A 569 26.54 16.23 28.31
N LEU A 570 27.34 16.25 27.25
CA LEU A 570 28.67 15.65 27.27
C LEU A 570 29.56 16.28 28.34
N GLU A 571 29.57 17.61 28.48
CA GLU A 571 30.30 18.32 29.52
C GLU A 571 29.86 17.89 30.92
N CYS A 572 28.54 17.81 31.16
CA CYS A 572 27.97 17.41 32.44
C CYS A 572 28.37 15.99 32.84
N LEU A 573 28.59 15.12 31.87
CA LEU A 573 28.96 13.73 32.09
C LEU A 573 30.48 13.48 32.00
N GLY A 574 31.25 14.51 31.74
CA GLY A 574 32.74 14.44 31.69
C GLY A 574 33.29 13.90 30.38
N TYR A 575 32.59 14.09 29.27
CA TYR A 575 32.99 13.64 27.94
C TYR A 575 33.20 14.80 26.97
N THR A 576 33.85 14.50 25.85
CA THR A 576 34.07 15.45 24.75
C THR A 576 33.41 14.95 23.48
N LYS A 577 33.31 15.79 22.44
CA LYS A 577 32.77 15.41 21.14
C LYS A 577 33.57 14.30 20.46
N GLU A 578 34.89 14.26 20.69
CA GLU A 578 35.79 13.26 20.14
C GLU A 578 35.48 11.86 20.68
N ASP A 579 34.88 11.74 21.87
CA ASP A 579 34.45 10.48 22.47
C ASP A 579 33.33 9.81 21.65
N ILE A 580 32.58 10.58 20.84
CA ILE A 580 31.54 10.07 19.97
C ILE A 580 32.12 9.11 18.93
N THR A 581 33.14 9.58 18.20
CA THR A 581 33.80 8.79 17.16
C THR A 581 34.72 7.71 17.71
N ALA A 582 35.24 7.91 18.92
CA ALA A 582 36.06 6.90 19.61
C ALA A 582 35.27 5.76 20.21
N GLY A 583 33.91 5.83 20.23
CA GLY A 583 33.05 4.79 20.78
C GLY A 583 33.07 4.71 22.31
N ASN A 584 33.50 5.74 23.01
CA ASN A 584 33.66 5.79 24.46
C ASN A 584 32.36 6.08 25.23
N LEU A 585 31.27 6.33 24.52
CA LEU A 585 29.99 6.75 25.11
C LEU A 585 29.01 5.62 25.39
N ASN A 586 29.47 4.39 25.27
CA ASN A 586 28.63 3.22 25.55
C ASN A 586 28.20 3.23 27.01
N GLY A 587 26.90 3.13 27.25
CA GLY A 587 26.34 3.10 28.59
C GLY A 587 26.11 4.46 29.25
N ILE A 588 26.25 5.59 28.54
CA ILE A 588 26.02 6.93 29.12
C ILE A 588 24.58 7.12 29.61
N SER A 589 23.61 6.41 29.03
CA SER A 589 22.21 6.46 29.47
C SER A 589 22.06 6.11 30.95
N ARG A 590 22.90 5.26 31.47
CA ARG A 590 22.89 4.84 32.87
C ARG A 590 23.50 5.88 33.81
N LYS A 591 24.25 6.84 33.30
CA LYS A 591 24.85 7.93 34.07
C LYS A 591 23.88 9.08 34.34
N ILE A 592 22.77 9.11 33.61
CA ILE A 592 21.70 10.09 33.82
C ILE A 592 20.74 9.47 34.82
N ARG A 593 20.73 9.99 36.06
CA ARG A 593 19.89 9.47 37.13
C ARG A 593 18.46 9.96 37.07
N ASP A 594 18.27 11.20 36.64
CA ASP A 594 16.97 11.85 36.53
C ASP A 594 16.87 12.54 35.17
N TYR A 595 16.20 11.88 34.21
CA TYR A 595 16.02 12.40 32.86
C TYR A 595 15.23 13.70 32.80
N LYS A 596 14.21 13.80 33.65
CA LYS A 596 13.37 15.01 33.70
C LYS A 596 14.16 16.22 34.15
N LYS A 597 14.96 16.09 35.20
CA LYS A 597 15.81 17.17 35.71
C LYS A 597 16.88 17.56 34.71
N MET A 598 17.54 16.56 34.09
CA MET A 598 18.58 16.79 33.09
C MET A 598 17.98 17.51 31.85
N ALA A 599 16.80 17.11 31.40
CA ALA A 599 16.10 17.76 30.29
C ALA A 599 15.81 19.23 30.60
N GLU A 600 15.35 19.53 31.82
CA GLU A 600 15.11 20.90 32.26
C GLU A 600 16.40 21.75 32.28
N GLU A 601 17.51 21.20 32.76
CA GLU A 601 18.82 21.86 32.77
C GLU A 601 19.33 22.13 31.34
N LEU A 602 19.03 21.27 30.40
CA LEU A 602 19.43 21.40 29.01
C LEU A 602 18.42 22.19 28.15
N GLU A 603 17.31 22.60 28.75
CA GLU A 603 16.25 23.34 28.07
C GLU A 603 15.65 22.58 26.86
N ILE A 604 15.51 21.25 26.98
CA ILE A 604 14.92 20.37 25.97
C ILE A 604 13.86 19.48 26.61
N GLY A 605 13.07 18.81 25.78
CA GLY A 605 12.11 17.82 26.23
C GLY A 605 12.78 16.49 26.63
N GLU A 606 12.16 15.73 27.50
CA GLU A 606 12.64 14.40 27.89
C GLU A 606 12.75 13.43 26.72
N PRO A 607 11.76 13.35 25.78
CA PRO A 607 11.92 12.50 24.59
C PRO A 607 13.13 12.85 23.74
N THR A 608 13.42 14.15 23.54
CA THR A 608 14.62 14.60 22.81
C THR A 608 15.88 14.19 23.54
N LEU A 609 15.93 14.31 24.86
CA LEU A 609 17.07 13.88 25.66
C LEU A 609 17.34 12.38 25.52
N ARG A 610 16.30 11.56 25.56
CA ARG A 610 16.41 10.12 25.37
C ARG A 610 16.94 9.76 23.99
N ASP A 611 16.48 10.45 22.97
CA ASP A 611 16.94 10.25 21.59
C ASP A 611 18.41 10.68 21.43
N ILE A 612 18.80 11.83 21.96
CA ILE A 612 20.21 12.30 21.95
C ILE A 612 21.11 11.27 22.64
N THR A 613 20.70 10.80 23.80
CA THR A 613 21.45 9.81 24.56
C THR A 613 21.65 8.51 23.79
N ALA A 614 20.58 8.01 23.18
CA ALA A 614 20.63 6.79 22.37
C ALA A 614 21.55 6.93 21.16
N GLU A 615 21.50 8.09 20.49
CA GLU A 615 22.36 8.39 19.34
C GLU A 615 23.84 8.54 19.73
N LEU A 616 24.12 9.12 20.90
CA LEU A 616 25.48 9.25 21.38
C LEU A 616 26.08 7.91 21.81
N GLU A 617 25.28 7.01 22.40
CA GLU A 617 25.73 5.67 22.77
C GLU A 617 26.14 4.83 21.57
N LYS A 618 25.37 4.92 20.48
CA LYS A 618 25.60 4.16 19.24
C LYS A 618 25.53 5.09 18.03
N PRO A 619 26.57 5.89 17.80
CA PRO A 619 26.59 6.81 16.66
C PRO A 619 26.49 6.06 15.33
N GLY A 620 25.63 6.52 14.46
CA GLY A 620 25.42 5.88 13.16
C GLY A 620 24.79 4.50 13.21
N ARG A 621 24.04 4.19 14.27
CA ARG A 621 23.30 2.93 14.40
C ARG A 621 22.39 2.71 13.18
N ASP A 622 22.48 1.51 12.62
CA ASP A 622 21.61 1.06 11.54
C ASP A 622 20.53 0.14 12.12
N PRO A 623 19.25 0.55 12.12
CA PRO A 623 18.17 -0.28 12.68
C PRO A 623 17.98 -1.61 11.93
N ARG A 624 18.52 -1.75 10.72
CA ARG A 624 18.47 -3.00 9.95
C ARG A 624 19.32 -4.10 10.57
N ASP A 625 20.33 -3.76 11.37
CA ASP A 625 21.21 -4.76 12.01
C ASP A 625 20.46 -5.70 12.97
N GLU A 626 19.29 -5.28 13.46
CA GLU A 626 18.44 -6.07 14.35
C GLU A 626 17.45 -6.98 13.61
N MET A 627 17.38 -6.85 12.30
CA MET A 627 16.47 -7.64 11.46
C MET A 627 17.08 -9.00 11.06
N PRO A 628 16.26 -10.00 10.73
CA PRO A 628 16.75 -11.30 10.28
C PRO A 628 17.60 -11.18 9.01
N LYS A 629 18.79 -11.79 9.03
CA LYS A 629 19.68 -11.83 7.86
C LYS A 629 19.23 -12.90 6.87
N PRO A 630 19.46 -12.67 5.54
CA PRO A 630 19.16 -13.68 4.54
C PRO A 630 19.94 -14.98 4.81
N ILE A 631 19.30 -16.10 4.49
CA ILE A 631 19.96 -17.42 4.57
C ILE A 631 20.87 -17.60 3.37
N LEU A 632 22.17 -17.76 3.62
CA LEU A 632 23.15 -18.06 2.58
C LEU A 632 23.28 -19.57 2.46
N ARG A 633 23.33 -20.07 1.22
CA ARG A 633 23.30 -21.49 0.92
C ARG A 633 24.56 -21.94 0.18
N SER A 634 24.91 -23.21 0.36
CA SER A 634 25.97 -23.89 -0.39
C SER A 634 25.48 -25.13 -1.11
N ASP A 635 24.21 -25.51 -0.90
CA ASP A 635 23.61 -26.71 -1.48
C ASP A 635 22.13 -26.48 -1.79
N VAL A 636 21.55 -27.32 -2.66
CA VAL A 636 20.14 -27.26 -3.09
C VAL A 636 19.35 -28.43 -2.55
N LEU A 637 18.11 -28.16 -2.11
CA LEU A 637 17.12 -29.18 -1.83
C LEU A 637 16.12 -29.21 -3.01
N ALA A 638 15.96 -30.36 -3.65
CA ALA A 638 14.98 -30.52 -4.72
C ALA A 638 13.58 -30.79 -4.15
N MET A 639 12.54 -30.39 -4.91
CA MET A 639 11.14 -30.62 -4.50
C MET A 639 10.83 -32.12 -4.32
N GLU A 640 11.45 -32.97 -5.12
CA GLU A 640 11.32 -34.44 -5.09
C GLU A 640 11.92 -35.04 -3.81
N ASP A 641 12.84 -34.34 -3.15
CA ASP A 641 13.46 -34.76 -1.90
C ASP A 641 12.60 -34.48 -0.68
N LEU A 642 11.56 -33.66 -0.84
CA LEU A 642 10.65 -33.32 0.25
C LEU A 642 9.73 -34.49 0.60
N LYS A 643 9.56 -34.71 1.89
CA LYS A 643 8.62 -35.70 2.45
C LYS A 643 7.74 -35.05 3.49
N GLU A 644 6.48 -35.48 3.55
CA GLU A 644 5.58 -35.03 4.60
C GLU A 644 6.18 -35.32 5.99
N GLY A 645 6.07 -34.36 6.87
CA GLY A 645 6.65 -34.45 8.22
C GLY A 645 8.04 -33.87 8.35
N MET A 646 8.73 -33.54 7.26
CA MET A 646 10.03 -32.87 7.35
C MET A 646 9.90 -31.50 7.99
N VAL A 647 10.80 -31.18 8.93
CA VAL A 647 10.92 -29.87 9.55
C VAL A 647 12.11 -29.14 8.95
N LEU A 648 11.88 -27.96 8.40
CA LEU A 648 12.88 -27.19 7.69
C LEU A 648 12.86 -25.73 8.15
N LYS A 649 14.01 -25.07 8.06
CA LYS A 649 14.06 -23.61 8.21
C LYS A 649 13.71 -22.95 6.89
N GLY A 650 12.89 -21.92 6.94
CA GLY A 650 12.49 -21.16 5.78
C GLY A 650 12.50 -19.68 6.05
N THR A 651 12.62 -18.92 4.96
CA THR A 651 12.52 -17.46 4.98
C THR A 651 11.17 -17.04 4.43
N VAL A 652 10.45 -16.22 5.18
CA VAL A 652 9.17 -15.64 4.72
C VAL A 652 9.46 -14.68 3.58
N ARG A 653 8.94 -14.96 2.39
CA ARG A 653 9.17 -14.15 1.18
C ARG A 653 8.04 -13.21 0.87
N ASN A 654 6.81 -13.58 1.22
CA ASN A 654 5.64 -12.76 1.00
C ASN A 654 4.57 -13.11 2.03
N VAL A 655 3.83 -12.09 2.46
CA VAL A 655 2.70 -12.26 3.37
C VAL A 655 1.45 -11.74 2.66
N ILE A 656 0.42 -12.57 2.61
CA ILE A 656 -0.86 -12.27 1.98
C ILE A 656 -2.00 -12.48 2.97
N ASP A 657 -3.22 -12.08 2.63
CA ASP A 657 -4.35 -12.13 3.56
C ASP A 657 -4.62 -13.51 4.14
N PHE A 658 -4.40 -14.57 3.38
CA PHE A 658 -4.70 -15.94 3.80
C PHE A 658 -3.48 -16.76 4.22
N GLY A 659 -2.30 -16.18 4.25
CA GLY A 659 -1.11 -16.91 4.66
C GLY A 659 0.20 -16.24 4.31
N ALA A 660 1.27 -17.03 4.31
CA ALA A 660 2.61 -16.58 3.96
C ALA A 660 3.30 -17.55 3.02
N PHE A 661 4.02 -17.01 2.04
CA PHE A 661 4.89 -17.78 1.17
C PHE A 661 6.29 -17.85 1.78
N VAL A 662 6.83 -19.06 1.86
CA VAL A 662 8.09 -19.34 2.56
C VAL A 662 9.05 -20.08 1.64
N ASP A 663 10.26 -19.55 1.52
CA ASP A 663 11.36 -20.22 0.80
C ASP A 663 12.04 -21.22 1.76
N ILE A 664 11.87 -22.50 1.48
CA ILE A 664 12.46 -23.60 2.26
C ILE A 664 13.71 -24.22 1.61
N GLY A 665 14.24 -23.59 0.58
CA GLY A 665 15.45 -24.06 -0.09
C GLY A 665 15.20 -24.88 -1.35
N VAL A 666 13.95 -25.05 -1.74
CA VAL A 666 13.57 -25.64 -3.04
C VAL A 666 13.17 -24.54 -4.00
N HIS A 667 13.03 -24.85 -5.29
CA HIS A 667 12.71 -23.87 -6.32
C HIS A 667 11.32 -23.23 -6.17
N GLN A 668 10.40 -23.90 -5.52
CA GLN A 668 9.02 -23.45 -5.32
C GLN A 668 8.80 -23.01 -3.87
N ASP A 669 8.24 -21.82 -3.66
CA ASP A 669 7.86 -21.39 -2.32
C ASP A 669 6.73 -22.26 -1.78
N GLY A 670 6.76 -22.56 -0.49
CA GLY A 670 5.68 -23.23 0.20
C GLY A 670 4.71 -22.21 0.82
N LEU A 671 3.46 -22.61 0.99
CA LEU A 671 2.43 -21.79 1.62
C LEU A 671 2.17 -22.27 3.05
N VAL A 672 2.28 -21.36 4.01
CA VAL A 672 1.73 -21.54 5.35
C VAL A 672 0.39 -20.81 5.37
N HIS A 673 -0.70 -21.57 5.31
CA HIS A 673 -2.04 -21.01 5.40
C HIS A 673 -2.26 -20.41 6.80
N VAL A 674 -3.10 -19.36 6.90
CA VAL A 674 -3.38 -18.69 8.17
C VAL A 674 -3.86 -19.67 9.26
N SER A 675 -4.58 -20.72 8.91
CA SER A 675 -5.01 -21.78 9.83
C SER A 675 -3.88 -22.65 10.36
N GLU A 676 -2.71 -22.61 9.73
CA GLU A 676 -1.52 -23.42 10.09
C GLU A 676 -0.43 -22.59 10.81
N MET A 677 -0.71 -21.34 11.17
CA MET A 677 0.27 -20.44 11.76
C MET A 677 0.43 -20.59 13.27
N SER A 678 -0.61 -21.02 13.99
CA SER A 678 -0.55 -21.19 15.43
C SER A 678 -1.47 -22.30 15.91
N SER A 679 -0.97 -23.16 16.79
CA SER A 679 -1.75 -24.18 17.48
C SER A 679 -2.40 -23.65 18.77
N LYS A 680 -1.95 -22.49 19.26
CA LYS A 680 -2.36 -21.93 20.56
C LYS A 680 -3.46 -20.88 20.46
N LYS A 681 -3.61 -20.20 19.32
CA LYS A 681 -4.57 -19.13 19.13
C LYS A 681 -5.10 -19.10 17.70
N PHE A 682 -6.29 -18.53 17.53
CA PHE A 682 -6.82 -18.23 16.21
C PHE A 682 -6.07 -17.02 15.63
N VAL A 683 -5.53 -17.19 14.43
CA VAL A 683 -4.81 -16.12 13.71
C VAL A 683 -5.74 -15.54 12.66
N LYS A 684 -6.11 -14.29 12.80
CA LYS A 684 -6.96 -13.56 11.86
C LYS A 684 -6.14 -12.97 10.71
N HIS A 685 -5.01 -12.36 11.05
CA HIS A 685 -4.11 -11.72 10.09
C HIS A 685 -2.72 -12.33 10.15
N PRO A 686 -2.20 -12.83 9.02
CA PRO A 686 -0.85 -13.42 8.98
C PRO A 686 0.26 -12.49 9.48
N LEU A 687 0.15 -11.17 9.26
CA LEU A 687 1.11 -10.18 9.75
C LEU A 687 1.19 -10.11 11.29
N ASP A 688 0.20 -10.63 12.01
CA ASP A 688 0.26 -10.72 13.47
C ASP A 688 1.26 -11.77 13.94
N VAL A 689 1.67 -12.67 13.07
CA VAL A 689 2.55 -13.81 13.38
C VAL A 689 3.90 -13.72 12.67
N VAL A 690 3.90 -13.39 11.38
CA VAL A 690 5.11 -13.39 10.54
C VAL A 690 5.23 -12.11 9.72
N LYS A 691 6.48 -11.78 9.36
CA LYS A 691 6.86 -10.64 8.50
C LYS A 691 7.79 -11.13 7.41
N VAL A 692 7.83 -10.45 6.28
CA VAL A 692 8.79 -10.73 5.20
C VAL A 692 10.21 -10.66 5.76
N GLY A 693 11.01 -11.66 5.46
CA GLY A 693 12.38 -11.79 5.95
C GLY A 693 12.53 -12.61 7.23
N ASP A 694 11.44 -12.91 7.92
CA ASP A 694 11.50 -13.77 9.12
C ASP A 694 12.01 -15.17 8.76
N ILE A 695 12.84 -15.73 9.64
CA ILE A 695 13.30 -17.11 9.54
C ILE A 695 12.47 -17.94 10.52
N ILE A 696 11.74 -18.89 9.99
CA ILE A 696 10.80 -19.72 10.78
C ILE A 696 11.06 -21.21 10.56
N ASP A 697 10.69 -22.00 11.54
CA ASP A 697 10.67 -23.45 11.42
C ASP A 697 9.30 -23.87 10.88
N VAL A 698 9.30 -24.66 9.81
CA VAL A 698 8.07 -25.13 9.17
C VAL A 698 8.12 -26.64 8.93
N LYS A 699 6.96 -27.26 8.97
CA LYS A 699 6.78 -28.69 8.69
C LYS A 699 6.05 -28.86 7.36
N VAL A 700 6.55 -29.73 6.52
CA VAL A 700 5.92 -30.07 5.26
C VAL A 700 4.69 -30.92 5.55
N ILE A 701 3.49 -30.44 5.18
CA ILE A 701 2.22 -31.15 5.41
C ILE A 701 1.56 -31.65 4.13
N GLY A 702 2.02 -31.19 2.97
CA GLY A 702 1.52 -31.65 1.69
C GLY A 702 2.43 -31.26 0.53
N ILE A 703 2.52 -32.10 -0.47
CA ILE A 703 3.32 -31.87 -1.66
C ILE A 703 2.51 -32.29 -2.88
N ASP A 704 2.33 -31.37 -3.83
CA ASP A 704 1.70 -31.65 -5.11
C ASP A 704 2.73 -31.37 -6.23
N LEU A 705 3.40 -32.41 -6.70
CA LEU A 705 4.43 -32.33 -7.72
C LEU A 705 3.90 -31.88 -9.08
N LYS A 706 2.63 -32.22 -9.39
CA LYS A 706 2.01 -31.84 -10.67
C LYS A 706 1.67 -30.35 -10.71
N LYS A 707 1.13 -29.81 -9.64
CA LYS A 707 0.77 -28.41 -9.52
C LYS A 707 1.92 -27.56 -8.98
N LYS A 708 3.04 -28.17 -8.60
CA LYS A 708 4.20 -27.52 -7.97
C LYS A 708 3.78 -26.70 -6.73
N ARG A 709 3.00 -27.32 -5.86
CA ARG A 709 2.53 -26.70 -4.59
C ARG A 709 3.08 -27.44 -3.39
N ILE A 710 3.50 -26.66 -2.40
CA ILE A 710 3.99 -27.17 -1.13
C ILE A 710 3.16 -26.53 -0.02
N SER A 711 2.56 -27.35 0.81
CA SER A 711 1.82 -26.88 1.97
C SER A 711 2.66 -27.05 3.22
N LEU A 712 2.76 -26.01 3.99
CA LEU A 712 3.60 -25.94 5.20
C LEU A 712 2.76 -25.61 6.43
N SER A 713 3.25 -25.99 7.60
CA SER A 713 2.65 -25.67 8.88
C SER A 713 3.70 -25.16 9.86
N MET A 714 3.33 -24.17 10.64
CA MET A 714 4.10 -23.71 11.79
C MET A 714 3.72 -24.46 13.08
N LYS A 715 2.74 -25.36 13.00
CA LYS A 715 2.32 -26.24 14.10
C LYS A 715 3.26 -27.44 14.17
N LEU A 716 4.30 -27.33 14.95
CA LEU A 716 5.33 -28.38 15.10
C LEU A 716 4.94 -29.42 16.19
#